data_acef9980c8d8502f2b771d4f385b374b
#
_entry.id   acef9980c8d8502f2b771d4f385b374b
#
_cell.length_a   1.000
_cell.length_b   1.000
_cell.length_c   1.000
_cell.angle_alpha   90.00
_cell.angle_beta   90.00
_cell.angle_gamma   90.00
#
_symmetry.space_group_name_H-M   'P 1'
#
loop_
_entity.id
_entity.type
_entity.pdbx_description
1 polymer ?
#
loop_
_entity_poly.entity_id
_entity_poly.type
_entity_poly.pdbx_seq_one_letter_code
_entity_poly.pdbx_strand_id
1 'polypeptide(L)'
;MSQHAFSPISQRLRATGTVLDSLVAARRSRLPELYEAYGKIDPLTLPRSERSFEDALRTRTLGENGIEARPSGPAIIMECKSASPTLGTIIEGTYSPRLLARAYAPYAAAISVLTEPDRFNGRFEDIDEVRAEATQPILCKDFVIDPIQITAARVHGADAILLMLSVLDDEAYRELSLAALRLGMDVLTEVDTEDDMRRARLLGARIIGINNRDLRTLNIDKARTCVLAPLAPAGAVIVGESGVNSRSDVDDLAPYVDALLVGSHLSGSADPAHAAWEITGGVPSAGQAYYEAQARSTSWEPYSSERLGAGEGAATASGEHPTKLSPYFGDFGGQYVPELLIPALDQLEEAFIEAIDDPSFIEEINTLLHHFLGRPTPVTELRNLSGGAARIFLKREDLVHGGAHKGNQVLGQALLAKRMGKTRIIAETGAGQHGTATAMVCALLGLECTIYMGAVDVVRQAPNVERMELMGATVVPVTAGSGTLKDAVNEALRDWTATFATSHYLLGTAAGPHPFPTIVREFHRIISTEARAQMLAMTGGLPDAVIACVGGGSNAIGMFADFIDDPSVALYGVEPAGEGLDSGHHGAAIHEGKVGVLHGARSYLMRTDEGQVEESYSISAGLDYPGVGPQHAYLSASGRANYVGITDEEAVEAFIALSRHEGIIPAMESSHALAYALKMAAELEAKGKTAGLHVPEGHTPRLLVCLSGRGDKDLDQVRERLGGSFSRDGAVARAAELVAQARAGSGTHRTHSYDLSTPKEER
;
A
#
# COMPACT_ATOMS: atom_id res chain seq x y z
N MET A 1 19.51 26.15 -40.36
CA MET A 1 20.00 24.94 -39.70
C MET A 1 21.38 25.24 -39.19
N SER A 2 21.53 25.69 -37.93
CA SER A 2 22.84 25.86 -37.30
C SER A 2 23.33 24.47 -36.94
N GLN A 3 24.48 24.08 -37.49
CA GLN A 3 25.23 22.89 -37.08
C GLN A 3 25.65 23.10 -35.61
N HIS A 4 24.92 22.50 -34.65
CA HIS A 4 25.45 22.34 -33.33
C HIS A 4 26.64 21.39 -33.44
N ALA A 5 27.86 21.92 -33.23
CA ALA A 5 29.04 21.07 -33.17
C ALA A 5 28.87 20.16 -31.93
N PHE A 6 28.76 18.87 -32.15
CA PHE A 6 28.81 17.87 -31.05
C PHE A 6 30.05 18.07 -30.22
N SER A 7 29.99 17.77 -28.95
CA SER A 7 31.16 17.76 -28.07
C SER A 7 32.27 16.88 -28.72
N PRO A 8 33.53 17.33 -28.67
CA PRO A 8 34.67 16.55 -29.17
C PRO A 8 34.75 15.13 -28.55
N ILE A 9 34.13 14.94 -27.39
CA ILE A 9 34.11 13.66 -26.66
C ILE A 9 33.44 12.55 -27.48
N SER A 10 32.33 12.81 -28.13
CA SER A 10 31.61 11.80 -28.91
C SER A 10 32.44 11.25 -30.11
N GLN A 11 33.58 11.87 -30.41
CA GLN A 11 34.54 11.42 -31.44
C GLN A 11 35.70 10.59 -30.88
N ARG A 12 35.84 10.52 -29.53
CA ARG A 12 36.93 9.85 -28.81
C ARG A 12 36.46 8.56 -28.16
N LEU A 13 35.69 7.74 -28.90
CA LEU A 13 35.16 6.47 -28.39
C LEU A 13 36.06 5.33 -28.86
N ARG A 14 36.24 4.36 -27.99
CA ARG A 14 36.96 3.11 -28.31
C ARG A 14 36.07 2.19 -29.15
N ALA A 15 36.59 1.65 -30.21
CA ALA A 15 35.92 0.58 -30.94
C ALA A 15 36.12 -0.74 -30.17
N THR A 16 35.03 -1.42 -29.87
CA THR A 16 35.06 -2.69 -29.12
C THR A 16 35.04 -3.91 -30.02
N GLY A 17 34.65 -3.75 -31.30
CA GLY A 17 34.44 -4.85 -32.25
C GLY A 17 33.24 -5.75 -31.86
N THR A 18 32.30 -5.25 -31.08
CA THR A 18 31.20 -6.02 -30.51
C THR A 18 29.83 -5.35 -30.77
N VAL A 19 28.75 -5.98 -30.29
CA VAL A 19 27.38 -5.40 -30.31
C VAL A 19 27.35 -4.00 -29.68
N LEU A 20 28.22 -3.73 -28.72
CA LEU A 20 28.33 -2.45 -28.03
C LEU A 20 28.59 -1.28 -28.99
N ASP A 21 29.38 -1.48 -30.06
CA ASP A 21 29.63 -0.43 -31.06
C ASP A 21 28.34 -0.01 -31.78
N SER A 22 27.43 -0.97 -32.01
CA SER A 22 26.13 -0.68 -32.64
C SER A 22 25.19 0.08 -31.67
N LEU A 23 25.23 -0.21 -30.36
CA LEU A 23 24.47 0.49 -29.33
C LEU A 23 24.96 1.93 -29.17
N VAL A 24 26.28 2.12 -29.12
CA VAL A 24 26.89 3.45 -29.05
C VAL A 24 26.62 4.26 -30.34
N ALA A 25 26.64 3.63 -31.50
CA ALA A 25 26.28 4.31 -32.75
C ALA A 25 24.81 4.74 -32.78
N ALA A 26 23.90 3.88 -32.33
CA ALA A 26 22.48 4.23 -32.20
C ALA A 26 22.30 5.42 -31.22
N ARG A 27 22.94 5.37 -30.04
CA ARG A 27 22.87 6.45 -29.07
C ARG A 27 23.45 7.77 -29.62
N ARG A 28 24.56 7.70 -30.35
CA ARG A 28 25.13 8.86 -31.02
C ARG A 28 24.16 9.50 -32.02
N SER A 29 23.39 8.73 -32.76
CA SER A 29 22.42 9.24 -33.73
C SER A 29 21.27 10.03 -33.07
N ARG A 30 21.02 9.82 -31.78
CA ARG A 30 20.00 10.53 -30.99
C ARG A 30 20.50 11.80 -30.32
N LEU A 31 21.79 12.09 -30.31
CA LEU A 31 22.34 13.32 -29.69
C LEU A 31 21.71 14.60 -30.24
N PRO A 32 21.39 14.75 -31.56
CA PRO A 32 20.72 15.95 -32.06
C PRO A 32 19.40 16.25 -31.38
N GLU A 33 18.59 15.21 -31.08
CA GLU A 33 17.30 15.33 -30.39
C GLU A 33 17.53 15.87 -28.96
N LEU A 34 18.56 15.38 -28.25
CA LEU A 34 18.90 15.83 -26.91
C LEU A 34 19.41 17.30 -26.92
N TYR A 35 20.21 17.67 -27.91
CA TYR A 35 20.63 19.06 -28.05
C TYR A 35 19.47 20.01 -28.38
N GLU A 36 18.47 19.55 -29.13
CA GLU A 36 17.26 20.31 -29.38
C GLU A 36 16.45 20.53 -28.08
N ALA A 37 16.31 19.47 -27.26
CA ALA A 37 15.51 19.51 -26.05
C ALA A 37 16.26 20.24 -24.89
N TYR A 38 17.51 19.95 -24.66
CA TYR A 38 18.25 20.37 -23.48
C TYR A 38 19.41 21.35 -23.75
N GLY A 39 19.80 21.56 -25.00
CA GLY A 39 20.99 22.35 -25.35
C GLY A 39 20.94 23.83 -24.99
N LYS A 40 19.77 24.35 -24.61
CA LYS A 40 19.60 25.75 -24.12
C LYS A 40 19.72 25.86 -22.60
N ILE A 41 19.79 24.75 -21.89
CA ILE A 41 19.90 24.70 -20.43
C ILE A 41 21.37 24.86 -20.08
N ASP A 42 21.71 25.87 -19.29
CA ASP A 42 23.03 25.94 -18.67
C ASP A 42 23.09 24.93 -17.53
N PRO A 43 23.94 23.89 -17.63
CA PRO A 43 24.03 22.86 -16.58
C PRO A 43 24.35 23.43 -15.18
N LEU A 44 25.10 24.54 -15.11
CA LEU A 44 25.48 25.18 -13.86
C LEU A 44 24.33 25.86 -13.12
N THR A 45 23.19 26.05 -13.79
CA THR A 45 21.95 26.56 -13.16
C THR A 45 21.05 25.48 -12.57
N LEU A 46 21.33 24.22 -12.87
CA LEU A 46 20.56 23.09 -12.33
C LEU A 46 20.87 22.86 -10.85
N PRO A 47 19.87 22.47 -10.05
CA PRO A 47 20.11 22.06 -8.66
C PRO A 47 21.08 20.88 -8.63
N ARG A 48 22.09 20.96 -7.77
CA ARG A 48 22.99 19.82 -7.55
C ARG A 48 22.25 18.67 -6.90
N SER A 49 22.69 17.44 -7.16
CA SER A 49 22.19 16.29 -6.40
C SER A 49 22.57 16.42 -4.93
N GLU A 50 21.58 16.17 -4.06
CA GLU A 50 21.76 16.15 -2.59
C GLU A 50 21.82 14.72 -2.06
N ARG A 51 21.71 13.69 -2.95
CA ARG A 51 21.70 12.27 -2.61
C ARG A 51 23.00 11.64 -3.08
N SER A 52 23.73 11.05 -2.14
CA SER A 52 24.94 10.30 -2.47
C SER A 52 24.61 8.87 -2.84
N PHE A 53 24.85 8.52 -4.07
CA PHE A 53 24.75 7.12 -4.55
C PHE A 53 25.87 6.28 -3.92
N GLU A 54 27.05 6.85 -3.73
CA GLU A 54 28.17 6.17 -3.07
C GLU A 54 27.82 5.77 -1.63
N ASP A 55 27.32 6.71 -0.81
CA ASP A 55 27.02 6.44 0.59
C ASP A 55 25.89 5.44 0.75
N ALA A 56 24.90 5.46 -0.15
CA ALA A 56 23.79 4.50 -0.16
C ALA A 56 24.26 3.06 -0.41
N LEU A 57 25.34 2.88 -1.16
CA LEU A 57 25.86 1.56 -1.53
C LEU A 57 26.95 1.04 -0.58
N ARG A 58 27.57 1.91 0.20
CA ARG A 58 28.71 1.55 1.05
C ARG A 58 28.28 0.67 2.22
N THR A 59 28.51 -0.62 2.12
CA THR A 59 28.17 -1.62 3.15
C THR A 59 29.38 -2.19 3.88
N ARG A 60 30.58 -2.01 3.32
CA ARG A 60 31.84 -2.43 3.94
C ARG A 60 32.56 -1.23 4.51
N THR A 61 33.00 -1.32 5.76
CA THR A 61 33.77 -0.28 6.44
C THR A 61 35.17 -0.78 6.74
N LEU A 62 36.16 0.14 6.79
CA LEU A 62 37.49 -0.16 7.29
C LEU A 62 37.44 -0.18 8.81
N GLY A 63 37.42 -1.38 9.40
CA GLY A 63 37.57 -1.59 10.85
C GLY A 63 39.04 -1.67 11.26
N GLU A 64 39.32 -1.70 12.57
CA GLU A 64 40.69 -1.82 13.12
C GLU A 64 41.42 -3.09 12.66
N ASN A 65 40.69 -4.13 12.27
CA ASN A 65 41.23 -5.45 11.86
C ASN A 65 41.09 -5.73 10.34
N GLY A 66 40.73 -4.73 9.52
CA GLY A 66 40.52 -4.90 8.08
C GLY A 66 39.11 -4.48 7.63
N ILE A 67 38.68 -4.97 6.47
CA ILE A 67 37.37 -4.66 5.89
C ILE A 67 36.30 -5.51 6.59
N GLU A 68 35.35 -4.85 7.23
CA GLU A 68 34.19 -5.49 7.88
C GLU A 68 32.93 -5.25 7.03
N ALA A 69 32.22 -6.34 6.70
CA ALA A 69 30.90 -6.26 6.04
C ALA A 69 29.80 -5.94 7.06
N ARG A 70 28.76 -5.21 6.60
CA ARG A 70 27.57 -5.02 7.43
C ARG A 70 26.84 -6.37 7.64
N PRO A 71 26.24 -6.58 8.83
CA PRO A 71 25.47 -7.78 9.11
C PRO A 71 24.30 -8.05 8.15
N SER A 72 23.80 -6.99 7.48
CA SER A 72 22.66 -7.04 6.54
C SER A 72 23.01 -7.54 5.12
N GLY A 73 24.28 -7.84 4.82
CA GLY A 73 24.73 -8.20 3.47
C GLY A 73 24.92 -7.00 2.53
N PRO A 74 25.13 -7.25 1.21
CA PRO A 74 25.34 -6.20 0.22
C PRO A 74 24.08 -5.37 -0.02
N ALA A 75 24.28 -4.09 -0.38
CA ALA A 75 23.19 -3.22 -0.81
C ALA A 75 22.60 -3.69 -2.16
N ILE A 76 21.31 -3.49 -2.39
CA ILE A 76 20.68 -3.88 -3.66
C ILE A 76 20.27 -2.64 -4.43
N ILE A 77 20.80 -2.50 -5.65
CA ILE A 77 20.34 -1.54 -6.66
C ILE A 77 19.28 -2.25 -7.48
N MET A 78 18.05 -1.76 -7.46
CA MET A 78 16.93 -2.37 -8.17
C MET A 78 16.68 -1.63 -9.47
N GLU A 79 16.61 -2.35 -10.59
CA GLU A 79 16.58 -1.76 -11.92
C GLU A 79 15.19 -1.78 -12.53
N CYS A 80 14.69 -0.59 -12.93
CA CYS A 80 13.48 -0.42 -13.72
C CYS A 80 13.84 -0.55 -15.22
N LYS A 81 13.33 -1.59 -15.87
CA LYS A 81 13.49 -1.78 -17.32
C LYS A 81 12.37 -2.58 -17.96
N SER A 82 11.97 -2.19 -19.17
CA SER A 82 10.93 -2.85 -19.95
C SER A 82 11.44 -3.91 -20.93
N ALA A 83 12.67 -3.76 -21.41
CA ALA A 83 13.27 -4.63 -22.41
C ALA A 83 14.77 -4.82 -22.19
N SER A 84 15.36 -5.83 -22.83
CA SER A 84 16.81 -6.01 -22.89
C SER A 84 17.25 -6.61 -24.23
N PRO A 85 18.50 -6.41 -24.68
CA PRO A 85 19.01 -6.95 -25.95
C PRO A 85 18.97 -8.49 -26.05
N THR A 86 18.96 -9.20 -24.91
CA THR A 86 18.98 -10.66 -24.84
C THR A 86 17.61 -11.30 -24.68
N LEU A 87 16.70 -10.66 -23.96
CA LEU A 87 15.38 -11.21 -23.64
C LEU A 87 14.26 -10.56 -24.48
N GLY A 88 14.58 -9.47 -25.21
CA GLY A 88 13.53 -8.66 -25.86
C GLY A 88 12.68 -7.94 -24.82
N THR A 89 11.38 -7.87 -25.05
CA THR A 89 10.40 -7.32 -24.08
C THR A 89 10.38 -8.21 -22.83
N ILE A 90 10.57 -7.61 -21.66
CA ILE A 90 10.59 -8.30 -20.36
C ILE A 90 9.22 -8.21 -19.70
N ILE A 91 8.55 -7.08 -19.83
CA ILE A 91 7.22 -6.85 -19.24
C ILE A 91 6.18 -7.02 -20.35
N GLU A 92 5.35 -8.06 -20.23
CA GLU A 92 4.18 -8.27 -21.07
C GLU A 92 3.04 -7.40 -20.51
N GLY A 93 2.71 -6.31 -21.21
CA GLY A 93 1.69 -5.35 -20.77
C GLY A 93 2.21 -3.92 -20.69
N THR A 94 1.57 -3.10 -19.87
CA THR A 94 1.96 -1.69 -19.69
C THR A 94 3.15 -1.59 -18.75
N TYR A 95 4.29 -1.14 -19.25
CA TYR A 95 5.44 -0.81 -18.42
C TYR A 95 5.17 0.46 -17.63
N SER A 96 5.34 0.41 -16.32
CA SER A 96 5.23 1.56 -15.43
C SER A 96 6.43 1.65 -14.49
N PRO A 97 7.37 2.57 -14.75
CA PRO A 97 8.51 2.83 -13.87
C PRO A 97 8.06 3.22 -12.45
N ARG A 98 6.95 3.96 -12.35
CA ARG A 98 6.34 4.37 -11.08
C ARG A 98 5.94 3.18 -10.22
N LEU A 99 5.24 2.18 -10.79
CA LEU A 99 4.82 0.98 -10.05
C LEU A 99 6.01 0.15 -9.61
N LEU A 100 7.02 0.00 -10.48
CA LEU A 100 8.26 -0.70 -10.12
C LEU A 100 9.00 0.04 -9.00
N ALA A 101 9.14 1.37 -9.09
CA ALA A 101 9.79 2.17 -8.06
C ALA A 101 9.10 2.02 -6.71
N ARG A 102 7.77 2.04 -6.68
CA ARG A 102 6.99 1.79 -5.47
C ARG A 102 7.25 0.42 -4.87
N ALA A 103 7.31 -0.63 -5.72
CA ALA A 103 7.61 -1.99 -5.29
C ALA A 103 9.03 -2.11 -4.72
N TYR A 104 9.98 -1.37 -5.28
CA TYR A 104 11.39 -1.42 -4.91
C TYR A 104 11.77 -0.52 -3.72
N ALA A 105 11.12 0.62 -3.59
CA ALA A 105 11.48 1.65 -2.59
C ALA A 105 11.67 1.12 -1.16
N PRO A 106 10.88 0.16 -0.64
CA PRO A 106 11.11 -0.41 0.69
C PRO A 106 12.43 -1.19 0.83
N TYR A 107 12.96 -1.73 -0.28
CA TYR A 107 14.06 -2.70 -0.28
C TYR A 107 15.32 -2.22 -0.99
N ALA A 108 15.19 -1.26 -1.89
CA ALA A 108 16.30 -0.74 -2.68
C ALA A 108 17.20 0.21 -1.89
N ALA A 109 18.51 0.05 -2.00
CA ALA A 109 19.48 1.05 -1.56
C ALA A 109 19.58 2.20 -2.57
N ALA A 110 19.43 1.88 -3.85
CA ALA A 110 19.32 2.82 -4.96
C ALA A 110 18.47 2.21 -6.07
N ILE A 111 17.94 3.05 -6.96
CA ILE A 111 17.15 2.59 -8.11
C ILE A 111 17.90 2.93 -9.39
N SER A 112 18.02 1.95 -10.29
CA SER A 112 18.59 2.13 -11.64
C SER A 112 17.44 2.26 -12.64
N VAL A 113 17.52 3.26 -13.52
CA VAL A 113 16.53 3.52 -14.57
C VAL A 113 17.22 3.47 -15.93
N LEU A 114 16.78 2.53 -16.79
CA LEU A 114 17.24 2.46 -18.18
C LEU A 114 16.62 3.61 -18.96
N THR A 115 17.47 4.43 -19.60
CA THR A 115 17.02 5.57 -20.43
C THR A 115 17.40 5.43 -21.90
N GLU A 116 17.99 4.32 -22.29
CA GLU A 116 18.35 4.02 -23.68
C GLU A 116 17.09 3.57 -24.48
N PRO A 117 16.72 4.30 -25.56
CA PRO A 117 15.43 4.10 -26.20
C PRO A 117 15.36 2.94 -27.21
N ASP A 118 16.48 2.63 -27.91
CA ASP A 118 16.44 1.76 -29.10
C ASP A 118 16.46 0.26 -28.76
N ARG A 119 17.04 -0.13 -27.62
CA ARG A 119 17.20 -1.54 -27.21
C ARG A 119 16.59 -1.85 -25.85
N PHE A 120 16.46 -0.86 -24.99
CA PHE A 120 15.89 -1.01 -23.65
C PHE A 120 14.53 -0.35 -23.52
N ASN A 121 14.08 0.37 -24.56
CA ASN A 121 12.80 1.08 -24.62
C ASN A 121 12.62 2.08 -23.45
N GLY A 122 13.73 2.71 -23.00
CA GLY A 122 13.76 3.64 -21.89
C GLY A 122 13.69 5.10 -22.33
N ARG A 123 13.36 5.99 -21.40
CA ARG A 123 13.28 7.43 -21.59
C ARG A 123 13.82 8.16 -20.38
N PHE A 124 14.25 9.42 -20.53
CA PHE A 124 14.66 10.23 -19.37
C PHE A 124 13.50 10.57 -18.46
N GLU A 125 12.28 10.71 -19.00
CA GLU A 125 11.03 10.96 -18.27
C GLU A 125 10.69 9.80 -17.30
N ASP A 126 11.18 8.59 -17.55
CA ASP A 126 11.01 7.46 -16.64
C ASP A 126 11.70 7.73 -15.28
N ILE A 127 12.72 8.60 -15.24
CA ILE A 127 13.36 9.04 -14.00
C ILE A 127 12.41 9.90 -13.16
N ASP A 128 11.60 10.78 -13.78
CA ASP A 128 10.60 11.60 -13.07
C ASP A 128 9.57 10.70 -12.38
N GLU A 129 9.09 9.67 -13.11
CA GLU A 129 8.12 8.71 -12.58
C GLU A 129 8.69 7.94 -11.37
N VAL A 130 9.96 7.51 -11.45
CA VAL A 130 10.65 6.83 -10.33
C VAL A 130 10.86 7.80 -9.17
N ARG A 131 11.26 9.05 -9.45
CA ARG A 131 11.50 10.05 -8.42
C ARG A 131 10.25 10.42 -7.62
N ALA A 132 9.08 10.34 -8.24
CA ALA A 132 7.80 10.58 -7.57
C ALA A 132 7.49 9.54 -6.47
N GLU A 133 8.06 8.34 -6.55
CA GLU A 133 7.79 7.24 -5.59
C GLU A 133 9.00 6.88 -4.71
N ALA A 134 10.22 7.35 -5.06
CA ALA A 134 11.45 6.93 -4.42
C ALA A 134 12.29 8.11 -3.91
N THR A 135 12.73 8.03 -2.66
CA THR A 135 13.67 8.97 -2.05
C THR A 135 15.14 8.56 -2.22
N GLN A 136 15.38 7.31 -2.61
CA GLN A 136 16.70 6.75 -2.85
C GLN A 136 17.42 7.46 -3.99
N PRO A 137 18.79 7.40 -4.03
CA PRO A 137 19.54 7.85 -5.19
C PRO A 137 19.13 7.09 -6.46
N ILE A 138 19.00 7.81 -7.57
CA ILE A 138 18.65 7.24 -8.89
C ILE A 138 19.87 7.25 -9.80
N LEU A 139 20.22 6.08 -10.32
CA LEU A 139 21.20 5.88 -11.37
C LEU A 139 20.52 5.99 -12.75
N CYS A 140 20.90 6.98 -13.54
CA CYS A 140 20.59 7.01 -14.97
C CYS A 140 21.50 6.00 -15.70
N LYS A 141 20.91 4.89 -16.14
CA LYS A 141 21.65 3.83 -16.83
C LYS A 141 21.49 3.97 -18.34
N ASP A 142 22.51 4.52 -18.98
CA ASP A 142 22.57 4.82 -20.42
C ASP A 142 24.00 4.66 -20.92
N PHE A 143 24.20 4.58 -22.24
CA PHE A 143 25.50 4.71 -22.88
C PHE A 143 25.87 6.18 -22.96
N VAL A 144 26.46 6.72 -21.88
CA VAL A 144 26.80 8.14 -21.79
C VAL A 144 28.10 8.39 -22.57
N ILE A 145 27.97 9.18 -23.65
CA ILE A 145 29.05 9.53 -24.58
C ILE A 145 29.16 11.03 -24.86
N ASP A 146 28.27 11.83 -24.28
CA ASP A 146 28.22 13.27 -24.49
C ASP A 146 27.66 13.98 -23.22
N PRO A 147 28.19 15.15 -22.81
CA PRO A 147 27.71 15.90 -21.64
C PRO A 147 26.23 16.27 -21.67
N ILE A 148 25.60 16.35 -22.85
CA ILE A 148 24.17 16.67 -22.96
C ILE A 148 23.31 15.60 -22.31
N GLN A 149 23.74 14.33 -22.32
CA GLN A 149 23.04 13.23 -21.65
C GLN A 149 23.07 13.38 -20.12
N ILE A 150 24.19 13.90 -19.57
CA ILE A 150 24.32 14.18 -18.12
C ILE A 150 23.40 15.34 -17.72
N THR A 151 23.32 16.36 -18.58
CA THR A 151 22.37 17.46 -18.39
C THR A 151 20.92 16.96 -18.39
N ALA A 152 20.54 16.15 -19.38
CA ALA A 152 19.23 15.55 -19.45
C ALA A 152 18.92 14.70 -18.20
N ALA A 153 19.83 13.80 -17.82
CA ALA A 153 19.68 12.97 -16.62
C ALA A 153 19.43 13.82 -15.36
N ARG A 154 20.19 14.94 -15.20
CA ARG A 154 20.02 15.81 -14.03
C ARG A 154 18.72 16.62 -14.06
N VAL A 155 18.27 17.07 -15.22
CA VAL A 155 16.96 17.75 -15.39
C VAL A 155 15.84 16.86 -14.86
N HIS A 156 15.88 15.57 -15.13
CA HIS A 156 14.89 14.58 -14.67
C HIS A 156 15.16 14.03 -13.26
N GLY A 157 16.20 14.52 -12.54
CA GLY A 157 16.40 14.21 -11.13
C GLY A 157 17.31 13.00 -10.84
N ALA A 158 18.12 12.52 -11.81
CA ALA A 158 19.13 11.49 -11.54
C ALA A 158 20.22 12.00 -10.58
N ASP A 159 20.73 11.10 -9.75
CA ASP A 159 21.77 11.36 -8.74
C ASP A 159 23.12 10.70 -9.11
N ALA A 160 23.11 9.77 -10.05
CA ALA A 160 24.31 9.12 -10.59
C ALA A 160 24.14 8.79 -12.08
N ILE A 161 25.28 8.60 -12.76
CA ILE A 161 25.35 8.14 -14.16
C ILE A 161 26.27 6.92 -14.30
N LEU A 162 26.10 6.19 -15.39
CA LEU A 162 26.98 5.09 -15.79
C LEU A 162 28.03 5.60 -16.79
N LEU A 163 29.32 5.31 -16.55
CA LEU A 163 30.40 5.49 -17.50
C LEU A 163 31.14 4.17 -17.72
N MET A 164 31.27 3.74 -18.98
CA MET A 164 31.86 2.47 -19.35
C MET A 164 33.29 2.65 -19.87
N LEU A 165 34.29 2.06 -19.21
CA LEU A 165 35.69 2.12 -19.67
C LEU A 165 35.96 1.31 -20.92
N SER A 166 35.11 0.35 -21.24
CA SER A 166 35.15 -0.37 -22.52
C SER A 166 34.83 0.53 -23.73
N VAL A 167 34.00 1.60 -23.51
CA VAL A 167 33.56 2.53 -24.56
C VAL A 167 34.39 3.82 -24.59
N LEU A 168 34.80 4.32 -23.44
CA LEU A 168 35.43 5.63 -23.28
C LEU A 168 36.97 5.51 -23.19
N ASP A 169 37.71 6.42 -23.87
CA ASP A 169 39.08 6.62 -23.53
C ASP A 169 39.23 7.40 -22.21
N ASP A 170 40.49 7.50 -21.71
CA ASP A 170 40.73 8.09 -20.38
C ASP A 170 40.41 9.60 -20.33
N GLU A 171 40.52 10.29 -21.46
CA GLU A 171 40.23 11.75 -21.53
C GLU A 171 38.72 11.98 -21.59
N ALA A 172 37.99 11.23 -22.40
CA ALA A 172 36.52 11.27 -22.45
C ALA A 172 35.90 10.93 -21.07
N TYR A 173 36.41 9.87 -20.42
CA TYR A 173 35.98 9.51 -19.06
C TYR A 173 36.17 10.66 -18.07
N ARG A 174 37.36 11.33 -18.05
CA ARG A 174 37.61 12.43 -17.14
C ARG A 174 36.69 13.61 -17.38
N GLU A 175 36.45 13.98 -18.65
CA GLU A 175 35.57 15.10 -19.00
C GLU A 175 34.13 14.82 -18.59
N LEU A 176 33.61 13.62 -18.85
CA LEU A 176 32.24 13.23 -18.48
C LEU A 176 32.09 13.10 -16.95
N SER A 177 33.07 12.49 -16.27
CA SER A 177 33.08 12.41 -14.81
C SER A 177 33.08 13.80 -14.16
N LEU A 178 33.87 14.73 -14.70
CA LEU A 178 33.89 16.10 -14.19
C LEU A 178 32.58 16.83 -14.43
N ALA A 179 31.91 16.59 -15.57
CA ALA A 179 30.58 17.14 -15.85
C ALA A 179 29.53 16.66 -14.83
N ALA A 180 29.52 15.35 -14.52
CA ALA A 180 28.63 14.78 -13.50
C ALA A 180 28.91 15.35 -12.09
N LEU A 181 30.16 15.35 -11.67
CA LEU A 181 30.57 15.85 -10.35
C LEU A 181 30.23 17.33 -10.12
N ARG A 182 30.28 18.16 -11.17
CA ARG A 182 29.84 19.57 -11.10
C ARG A 182 28.36 19.70 -10.75
N LEU A 183 27.56 18.73 -11.16
CA LEU A 183 26.13 18.65 -10.85
C LEU A 183 25.82 17.89 -9.54
N GLY A 184 26.86 17.49 -8.78
CA GLY A 184 26.73 16.71 -7.55
C GLY A 184 26.34 15.26 -7.79
N MET A 185 26.47 14.77 -9.03
CA MET A 185 26.13 13.40 -9.39
C MET A 185 27.32 12.47 -9.20
N ASP A 186 27.07 11.27 -8.67
CA ASP A 186 28.07 10.20 -8.58
C ASP A 186 28.25 9.49 -9.93
N VAL A 187 29.36 8.76 -10.08
CA VAL A 187 29.71 8.03 -11.31
C VAL A 187 29.92 6.56 -10.98
N LEU A 188 29.03 5.70 -11.50
CA LEU A 188 29.27 4.26 -11.56
C LEU A 188 30.18 3.96 -12.75
N THR A 189 31.40 3.48 -12.49
CA THR A 189 32.39 3.18 -13.49
C THR A 189 32.36 1.69 -13.83
N GLU A 190 31.82 1.33 -14.99
CA GLU A 190 31.74 -0.09 -15.41
C GLU A 190 33.08 -0.56 -16.00
N VAL A 191 33.50 -1.73 -15.53
CA VAL A 191 34.74 -2.44 -15.97
C VAL A 191 34.42 -3.88 -16.37
N ASP A 192 35.03 -4.34 -17.46
CA ASP A 192 34.85 -5.68 -18.00
C ASP A 192 36.14 -6.54 -17.88
N THR A 193 37.30 -5.91 -17.74
CA THR A 193 38.59 -6.55 -17.78
C THR A 193 39.52 -6.07 -16.68
N GLU A 194 40.61 -6.83 -16.43
CA GLU A 194 41.69 -6.37 -15.52
C GLU A 194 42.34 -5.06 -15.99
N ASP A 195 42.41 -4.83 -17.31
CA ASP A 195 42.95 -3.58 -17.86
C ASP A 195 42.02 -2.42 -17.57
N ASP A 196 40.71 -2.59 -17.70
CA ASP A 196 39.72 -1.55 -17.32
C ASP A 196 39.77 -1.30 -15.80
N MET A 197 39.95 -2.33 -14.98
CA MET A 197 40.13 -2.16 -13.52
C MET A 197 41.42 -1.36 -13.19
N ARG A 198 42.52 -1.61 -13.94
CA ARG A 198 43.75 -0.82 -13.79
C ARG A 198 43.52 0.65 -14.18
N ARG A 199 42.80 0.87 -15.29
CA ARG A 199 42.41 2.22 -15.72
C ARG A 199 41.53 2.91 -14.71
N ALA A 200 40.49 2.23 -14.18
CA ALA A 200 39.61 2.76 -13.13
C ALA A 200 40.40 3.25 -11.93
N ARG A 201 41.42 2.49 -11.49
CA ARG A 201 42.34 2.88 -10.41
C ARG A 201 43.14 4.16 -10.75
N LEU A 202 43.69 4.25 -11.95
CA LEU A 202 44.48 5.44 -12.38
C LEU A 202 43.61 6.68 -12.58
N LEU A 203 42.34 6.49 -12.91
CA LEU A 203 41.35 7.52 -13.13
C LEU A 203 40.68 7.97 -11.80
N GLY A 204 40.94 7.27 -10.69
CA GLY A 204 40.40 7.62 -9.37
C GLY A 204 38.94 7.27 -9.22
N ALA A 205 38.42 6.24 -9.91
CA ALA A 205 37.04 5.80 -9.79
C ALA A 205 36.72 5.37 -8.34
N ARG A 206 35.63 5.87 -7.80
CA ARG A 206 35.19 5.62 -6.42
C ARG A 206 34.12 4.54 -6.30
N ILE A 207 33.29 4.38 -7.34
CA ILE A 207 32.27 3.35 -7.46
C ILE A 207 32.54 2.56 -8.73
N ILE A 208 32.78 1.27 -8.58
CA ILE A 208 33.19 0.39 -9.68
C ILE A 208 32.16 -0.70 -9.89
N GLY A 209 31.55 -0.71 -11.07
CA GLY A 209 30.64 -1.76 -11.51
C GLY A 209 31.40 -2.87 -12.24
N ILE A 210 31.27 -4.10 -11.80
CA ILE A 210 31.81 -5.29 -12.47
C ILE A 210 30.67 -6.00 -13.17
N ASN A 211 30.64 -5.92 -14.51
CA ASN A 211 29.60 -6.54 -15.30
C ASN A 211 29.91 -8.02 -15.57
N ASN A 212 29.13 -8.91 -14.94
CA ASN A 212 29.26 -10.36 -15.17
C ASN A 212 28.78 -10.81 -16.55
N ARG A 213 28.10 -9.94 -17.31
CA ARG A 213 27.72 -10.22 -18.69
C ARG A 213 28.83 -9.81 -19.64
N ASP A 214 29.38 -10.76 -20.37
CA ASP A 214 30.29 -10.48 -21.49
C ASP A 214 29.50 -9.86 -22.65
N LEU A 215 29.71 -8.58 -22.93
CA LEU A 215 28.99 -7.85 -23.98
C LEU A 215 29.39 -8.32 -25.41
N ARG A 216 30.39 -9.17 -25.55
CA ARG A 216 30.80 -9.79 -26.85
C ARG A 216 30.02 -11.06 -27.14
N THR A 217 29.81 -11.90 -26.11
CA THR A 217 29.16 -13.20 -26.23
C THR A 217 27.76 -13.24 -25.64
N LEU A 218 27.37 -12.20 -24.87
CA LEU A 218 26.17 -12.09 -24.09
C LEU A 218 26.01 -13.14 -22.97
N ASN A 219 27.04 -13.95 -22.74
CA ASN A 219 27.06 -14.92 -21.64
C ASN A 219 27.29 -14.25 -20.29
N ILE A 220 26.73 -14.85 -19.26
CA ILE A 220 26.88 -14.40 -17.86
C ILE A 220 27.86 -15.32 -17.16
N ASP A 221 28.91 -14.74 -16.55
CA ASP A 221 29.89 -15.42 -15.73
C ASP A 221 30.10 -14.69 -14.41
N LYS A 222 29.45 -15.18 -13.34
CA LYS A 222 29.52 -14.59 -11.99
C LYS A 222 30.93 -14.67 -11.38
N ALA A 223 31.78 -15.59 -11.85
CA ALA A 223 33.15 -15.69 -11.38
C ALA A 223 33.97 -14.42 -11.73
N ARG A 224 33.57 -13.65 -12.74
CA ARG A 224 34.20 -12.38 -13.09
C ARG A 224 34.24 -11.39 -11.90
N THR A 225 33.16 -11.24 -11.18
CA THR A 225 33.12 -10.41 -9.95
C THR A 225 34.13 -10.90 -8.93
N CYS A 226 34.20 -12.21 -8.68
CA CYS A 226 35.15 -12.79 -7.72
C CYS A 226 36.61 -12.57 -8.12
N VAL A 227 36.94 -12.52 -9.43
CA VAL A 227 38.29 -12.31 -9.94
C VAL A 227 38.68 -10.83 -9.94
N LEU A 228 37.79 -9.93 -10.36
CA LEU A 228 38.09 -8.50 -10.52
C LEU A 228 37.96 -7.70 -9.25
N ALA A 229 37.03 -8.02 -8.33
CA ALA A 229 36.81 -7.27 -7.11
C ALA A 229 38.07 -7.12 -6.22
N PRO A 230 38.92 -8.17 -6.03
CA PRO A 230 40.16 -8.02 -5.27
C PRO A 230 41.18 -7.07 -5.88
N LEU A 231 41.05 -6.75 -7.17
CA LEU A 231 41.95 -5.84 -7.89
C LEU A 231 41.55 -4.37 -7.77
N ALA A 232 40.40 -4.08 -7.21
CA ALA A 232 39.87 -2.73 -7.07
C ALA A 232 40.76 -1.86 -6.14
N PRO A 233 40.73 -0.53 -6.29
CA PRO A 233 41.41 0.37 -5.36
C PRO A 233 40.82 0.24 -3.95
N ALA A 234 41.67 0.35 -2.94
CA ALA A 234 41.22 0.33 -1.55
C ALA A 234 40.22 1.46 -1.28
N GLY A 235 39.11 1.13 -0.65
CA GLY A 235 38.04 2.08 -0.31
C GLY A 235 37.05 2.39 -1.44
N ALA A 236 37.23 1.82 -2.64
CA ALA A 236 36.21 1.90 -3.68
C ALA A 236 34.98 1.07 -3.30
N VAL A 237 33.79 1.55 -3.66
CA VAL A 237 32.54 0.79 -3.58
C VAL A 237 32.47 -0.16 -4.79
N ILE A 238 32.29 -1.45 -4.55
CA ILE A 238 32.23 -2.47 -5.59
C ILE A 238 30.79 -2.90 -5.81
N VAL A 239 30.32 -2.81 -7.05
CA VAL A 239 29.00 -3.20 -7.49
C VAL A 239 29.10 -4.39 -8.43
N GLY A 240 28.46 -5.52 -8.10
CA GLY A 240 28.32 -6.64 -9.03
C GLY A 240 27.08 -6.43 -9.91
N GLU A 241 27.26 -6.48 -11.24
CA GLU A 241 26.17 -6.29 -12.19
C GLU A 241 25.88 -7.54 -12.99
N SER A 242 24.62 -7.78 -13.32
CA SER A 242 24.14 -8.92 -14.10
C SER A 242 24.28 -10.30 -13.42
N GLY A 243 23.31 -11.17 -13.64
CA GLY A 243 23.36 -12.58 -13.26
C GLY A 243 22.82 -12.92 -11.87
N VAL A 244 22.28 -11.97 -11.14
CA VAL A 244 21.62 -12.21 -9.85
C VAL A 244 20.13 -12.49 -10.09
N ASN A 245 19.69 -13.72 -9.75
CA ASN A 245 18.32 -14.19 -9.96
C ASN A 245 17.70 -14.84 -8.72
N SER A 246 18.44 -14.95 -7.63
CA SER A 246 17.99 -15.59 -6.40
C SER A 246 18.74 -15.02 -5.19
N ARG A 247 18.20 -15.25 -4.00
CA ARG A 247 18.89 -14.92 -2.75
C ARG A 247 20.23 -15.65 -2.62
N SER A 248 20.34 -16.89 -3.09
CA SER A 248 21.60 -17.62 -3.11
C SER A 248 22.68 -16.92 -3.93
N ASP A 249 22.30 -16.30 -5.06
CA ASP A 249 23.27 -15.53 -5.87
C ASP A 249 23.78 -14.29 -5.09
N VAL A 250 22.92 -13.68 -4.30
CA VAL A 250 23.31 -12.55 -3.43
C VAL A 250 24.32 -13.04 -2.39
N ASP A 251 24.03 -14.14 -1.71
CA ASP A 251 24.88 -14.70 -0.65
C ASP A 251 26.25 -15.15 -1.20
N ASP A 252 26.30 -15.74 -2.40
CA ASP A 252 27.54 -16.17 -3.07
C ASP A 252 28.45 -14.97 -3.42
N LEU A 253 27.87 -13.83 -3.81
CA LEU A 253 28.62 -12.64 -4.21
C LEU A 253 28.93 -11.68 -3.06
N ALA A 254 28.17 -11.77 -1.95
CA ALA A 254 28.31 -10.87 -0.80
C ALA A 254 29.73 -10.69 -0.26
N PRO A 255 30.63 -11.70 -0.25
CA PRO A 255 32.00 -11.52 0.22
C PRO A 255 32.85 -10.59 -0.65
N TYR A 256 32.47 -10.36 -1.90
CA TYR A 256 33.26 -9.64 -2.90
C TYR A 256 32.79 -8.22 -3.18
N VAL A 257 31.54 -7.87 -2.85
CA VAL A 257 30.89 -6.62 -3.28
C VAL A 257 30.29 -5.83 -2.13
N ASP A 258 30.14 -4.53 -2.33
CA ASP A 258 29.34 -3.64 -1.46
C ASP A 258 27.87 -3.64 -1.88
N ALA A 259 27.62 -3.75 -3.21
CA ALA A 259 26.27 -3.73 -3.75
C ALA A 259 26.10 -4.69 -4.95
N LEU A 260 24.86 -5.04 -5.23
CA LEU A 260 24.46 -5.83 -6.40
C LEU A 260 23.38 -5.10 -7.19
N LEU A 261 23.51 -5.03 -8.51
CA LEU A 261 22.51 -4.47 -9.40
C LEU A 261 21.66 -5.62 -9.98
N VAL A 262 20.37 -5.61 -9.67
CA VAL A 262 19.42 -6.64 -10.02
C VAL A 262 18.31 -6.05 -10.90
N GLY A 263 18.15 -6.58 -12.11
CA GLY A 263 17.21 -6.04 -13.08
C GLY A 263 16.20 -7.07 -13.58
N SER A 264 16.58 -7.92 -14.54
CA SER A 264 15.63 -8.78 -15.28
C SER A 264 14.79 -9.70 -14.39
N HIS A 265 15.33 -10.17 -13.28
CA HIS A 265 14.61 -10.99 -12.31
C HIS A 265 13.46 -10.20 -11.65
N LEU A 266 13.74 -8.95 -11.25
CA LEU A 266 12.77 -8.11 -10.57
C LEU A 266 11.70 -7.55 -11.54
N SER A 267 12.15 -6.91 -12.63
CA SER A 267 11.23 -6.28 -13.60
C SER A 267 10.39 -7.29 -14.38
N GLY A 268 10.88 -8.54 -14.55
CA GLY A 268 10.15 -9.61 -15.23
C GLY A 268 9.28 -10.47 -14.32
N SER A 269 9.25 -10.18 -13.01
CA SER A 269 8.39 -10.90 -12.06
C SER A 269 6.92 -10.49 -12.23
N ALA A 270 6.02 -11.46 -12.08
CA ALA A 270 4.60 -11.19 -11.98
C ALA A 270 4.25 -10.38 -10.71
N ASP A 271 5.09 -10.47 -9.67
CA ASP A 271 5.02 -9.68 -8.44
C ASP A 271 6.41 -9.09 -8.13
N PRO A 272 6.73 -7.88 -8.66
CA PRO A 272 8.03 -7.24 -8.45
C PRO A 272 8.33 -6.91 -6.98
N ALA A 273 7.31 -6.66 -6.16
CA ALA A 273 7.50 -6.34 -4.76
C ALA A 273 7.86 -7.59 -3.94
N HIS A 274 7.25 -8.74 -4.24
CA HIS A 274 7.63 -10.02 -3.65
C HIS A 274 9.05 -10.44 -4.08
N ALA A 275 9.40 -10.27 -5.36
CA ALA A 275 10.74 -10.55 -5.83
C ALA A 275 11.80 -9.65 -5.17
N ALA A 276 11.50 -8.37 -4.95
CA ALA A 276 12.36 -7.44 -4.21
C ALA A 276 12.54 -7.87 -2.74
N TRP A 277 11.46 -8.28 -2.10
CA TRP A 277 11.49 -8.83 -0.74
C TRP A 277 12.33 -10.11 -0.66
N GLU A 278 12.14 -11.05 -1.58
CA GLU A 278 12.86 -12.32 -1.61
C GLU A 278 14.36 -12.11 -1.80
N ILE A 279 14.76 -11.28 -2.79
CA ILE A 279 16.17 -11.05 -3.11
C ILE A 279 16.94 -10.38 -1.95
N THR A 280 16.26 -9.57 -1.13
CA THR A 280 16.84 -8.92 0.05
C THR A 280 16.78 -9.79 1.31
N GLY A 281 16.13 -10.96 1.22
CA GLY A 281 15.88 -11.83 2.39
C GLY A 281 14.86 -11.23 3.37
N GLY A 282 13.96 -10.39 2.89
CA GLY A 282 12.95 -9.71 3.70
C GLY A 282 13.51 -8.58 4.59
N VAL A 283 14.80 -8.30 4.49
CA VAL A 283 15.44 -7.21 5.23
C VAL A 283 15.38 -5.92 4.41
N PRO A 284 14.71 -4.88 4.87
CA PRO A 284 14.75 -3.58 4.20
C PRO A 284 16.18 -3.06 4.17
N SER A 285 16.77 -2.92 2.97
CA SER A 285 18.07 -2.29 2.84
C SER A 285 17.88 -0.78 2.75
N ALA A 286 18.72 -0.01 3.42
CA ALA A 286 18.87 1.45 3.28
C ALA A 286 17.56 2.28 3.16
N GLY A 287 16.42 1.67 3.39
CA GLY A 287 15.12 2.31 3.44
C GLY A 287 14.92 3.24 4.63
N GLN A 288 15.94 3.49 5.46
CA GLN A 288 15.78 4.35 6.63
C GLN A 288 15.36 5.77 6.22
N ALA A 289 15.94 6.33 5.17
CA ALA A 289 15.53 7.65 4.65
C ALA A 289 14.11 7.61 4.02
N TYR A 290 13.77 6.55 3.28
CA TYR A 290 12.42 6.31 2.78
C TYR A 290 11.43 6.13 3.94
N TYR A 291 11.79 5.30 4.92
CA TYR A 291 10.97 5.07 6.10
C TYR A 291 10.87 6.31 6.98
N GLU A 292 11.93 7.09 7.14
CA GLU A 292 11.89 8.36 7.85
C GLU A 292 11.01 9.39 7.15
N ALA A 293 11.03 9.46 5.83
CA ALA A 293 10.11 10.31 5.05
C ALA A 293 8.65 9.85 5.22
N GLN A 294 8.40 8.56 5.13
CA GLN A 294 7.07 7.97 5.37
C GLN A 294 6.63 8.14 6.83
N ALA A 295 7.54 7.98 7.80
CA ALA A 295 7.26 8.18 9.22
C ALA A 295 6.86 9.62 9.57
N ARG A 296 7.14 10.59 8.71
CA ARG A 296 6.75 12.00 8.88
C ARG A 296 5.39 12.32 8.23
N SER A 297 4.90 11.49 7.33
CA SER A 297 3.62 11.72 6.66
C SER A 297 2.47 11.29 7.58
N THR A 298 1.80 12.25 8.17
CA THR A 298 0.57 12.07 8.98
C THR A 298 -0.61 12.82 8.39
N SER A 299 -0.45 13.40 7.21
CA SER A 299 -1.49 14.12 6.48
C SER A 299 -2.18 13.20 5.48
N TRP A 300 -3.45 13.44 5.24
CA TRP A 300 -4.17 12.79 4.15
C TRP A 300 -3.68 13.37 2.82
N GLU A 301 -3.14 12.50 1.97
CA GLU A 301 -2.74 12.81 0.61
C GLU A 301 -3.52 11.88 -0.31
N PRO A 302 -4.43 12.40 -1.15
CA PRO A 302 -5.23 11.55 -2.03
C PRO A 302 -4.35 10.82 -3.05
N TYR A 303 -4.79 9.65 -3.49
CA TYR A 303 -4.24 9.08 -4.70
C TYR A 303 -4.60 9.97 -5.88
N SER A 304 -3.67 10.13 -6.82
CA SER A 304 -3.97 10.87 -8.06
C SER A 304 -5.13 10.22 -8.81
N SER A 305 -5.86 11.03 -9.56
CA SER A 305 -6.96 10.54 -10.39
C SER A 305 -6.51 9.43 -11.35
N GLU A 306 -5.30 9.50 -11.91
CA GLU A 306 -4.69 8.44 -12.73
C GLU A 306 -4.54 7.13 -11.95
N ARG A 307 -4.06 7.17 -10.70
CA ARG A 307 -3.92 5.98 -9.85
C ARG A 307 -5.28 5.36 -9.50
N LEU A 308 -6.32 6.15 -9.49
CA LEU A 308 -7.69 5.69 -9.29
C LEU A 308 -8.34 5.17 -10.59
N GLY A 309 -7.58 5.13 -11.70
CA GLY A 309 -8.00 4.61 -13.00
C GLY A 309 -8.65 5.65 -13.91
N ALA A 310 -8.43 6.95 -13.65
CA ALA A 310 -8.89 8.00 -14.58
C ALA A 310 -8.11 7.93 -15.89
N GLY A 311 -8.81 7.98 -17.02
CA GLY A 311 -8.20 7.96 -18.35
C GLY A 311 -8.13 6.58 -19.00
N GLU A 312 -8.36 5.49 -18.31
CA GLU A 312 -8.38 4.13 -18.88
C GLU A 312 -9.64 3.79 -19.65
N GLY A 313 -10.55 4.79 -19.88
CA GLY A 313 -11.76 4.65 -20.67
C GLY A 313 -12.57 3.41 -20.25
N ALA A 314 -12.94 3.33 -18.99
CA ALA A 314 -13.68 2.21 -18.45
C ALA A 314 -15.05 2.13 -19.11
N ALA A 315 -15.10 1.41 -20.25
CA ALA A 315 -16.38 1.00 -20.81
C ALA A 315 -17.13 0.22 -19.74
N THR A 316 -18.31 0.70 -19.36
CA THR A 316 -19.23 -0.09 -18.56
C THR A 316 -19.49 -1.42 -19.30
N ALA A 317 -19.76 -2.49 -18.59
CA ALA A 317 -20.11 -3.78 -19.20
C ALA A 317 -21.33 -3.68 -20.13
N SER A 318 -22.10 -2.57 -20.07
CA SER A 318 -23.23 -2.23 -20.94
C SER A 318 -22.86 -1.25 -22.08
N GLY A 319 -21.67 -0.65 -22.08
CA GLY A 319 -21.20 0.22 -23.18
C GLY A 319 -21.87 1.60 -23.30
N GLU A 320 -22.74 2.00 -22.38
CA GLU A 320 -23.62 3.14 -22.56
C GLU A 320 -23.23 4.44 -21.78
N HIS A 321 -22.42 4.33 -20.70
CA HIS A 321 -21.96 5.50 -19.95
C HIS A 321 -20.51 5.33 -19.47
N PRO A 322 -19.54 6.07 -20.06
CA PRO A 322 -18.16 6.02 -19.60
C PRO A 322 -18.03 6.78 -18.26
N THR A 323 -17.61 6.08 -17.22
CA THR A 323 -17.16 6.70 -15.97
C THR A 323 -15.74 7.24 -16.14
N LYS A 324 -15.35 8.24 -15.33
CA LYS A 324 -13.99 8.82 -15.36
C LYS A 324 -12.98 7.97 -14.60
N LEU A 325 -13.43 7.32 -13.50
CA LEU A 325 -12.67 6.34 -12.73
C LEU A 325 -13.14 4.93 -13.06
N SER A 326 -12.32 3.91 -12.75
CA SER A 326 -12.76 2.52 -12.91
C SER A 326 -13.92 2.21 -11.97
N PRO A 327 -15.10 1.81 -12.49
CA PRO A 327 -16.23 1.42 -11.65
C PRO A 327 -16.08 0.00 -11.07
N TYR A 328 -15.05 -0.74 -11.47
CA TYR A 328 -14.87 -2.13 -11.11
C TYR A 328 -13.54 -2.38 -10.39
N PHE A 329 -13.56 -3.37 -9.50
CA PHE A 329 -12.43 -4.04 -8.88
C PHE A 329 -12.46 -5.49 -9.39
N GLY A 330 -11.72 -5.77 -10.48
CA GLY A 330 -11.90 -7.03 -11.22
C GLY A 330 -13.36 -7.21 -11.69
N ASP A 331 -14.00 -8.31 -11.30
CA ASP A 331 -15.41 -8.61 -11.65
C ASP A 331 -16.45 -7.95 -10.72
N PHE A 332 -16.02 -7.21 -9.69
CA PHE A 332 -16.87 -6.63 -8.65
C PHE A 332 -17.00 -5.12 -8.78
N GLY A 333 -18.10 -4.55 -8.30
CA GLY A 333 -18.38 -3.11 -8.38
C GLY A 333 -19.52 -2.77 -9.34
N GLY A 334 -19.37 -1.70 -10.09
CA GLY A 334 -20.33 -1.22 -11.08
C GLY A 334 -21.36 -0.22 -10.54
N GLN A 335 -22.31 0.18 -11.40
CA GLN A 335 -23.40 1.14 -11.11
C GLN A 335 -24.76 0.51 -11.43
N TYR A 336 -25.22 -0.41 -10.60
CA TYR A 336 -26.50 -1.11 -10.79
C TYR A 336 -27.65 -0.34 -10.10
N VAL A 337 -27.95 0.84 -10.63
CA VAL A 337 -28.96 1.77 -10.10
C VAL A 337 -29.99 2.16 -11.18
N PRO A 338 -31.16 2.69 -10.80
CA PRO A 338 -32.08 3.29 -11.77
C PRO A 338 -31.41 4.44 -12.53
N GLU A 339 -31.73 4.62 -13.82
CA GLU A 339 -31.12 5.64 -14.70
C GLU A 339 -31.26 7.04 -14.11
N LEU A 340 -32.28 7.32 -13.34
CA LEU A 340 -32.52 8.59 -12.66
C LEU A 340 -31.39 9.01 -11.73
N LEU A 341 -30.63 8.05 -11.15
CA LEU A 341 -29.53 8.31 -10.26
C LEU A 341 -28.17 8.46 -10.96
N ILE A 342 -28.05 8.05 -12.21
CA ILE A 342 -26.79 8.14 -12.96
C ILE A 342 -26.23 9.58 -12.96
N PRO A 343 -27.02 10.64 -13.28
CA PRO A 343 -26.50 12.00 -13.28
C PRO A 343 -26.01 12.46 -11.90
N ALA A 344 -26.60 11.94 -10.80
CA ALA A 344 -26.15 12.28 -9.45
C ALA A 344 -24.83 11.62 -9.10
N LEU A 345 -24.60 10.38 -9.57
CA LEU A 345 -23.34 9.65 -9.40
C LEU A 345 -22.23 10.24 -10.27
N ASP A 346 -22.53 10.64 -11.51
CA ASP A 346 -21.59 11.32 -12.41
C ASP A 346 -21.14 12.66 -11.79
N GLN A 347 -22.09 13.45 -11.27
CA GLN A 347 -21.77 14.71 -10.58
C GLN A 347 -20.88 14.48 -9.36
N LEU A 348 -21.14 13.41 -8.61
CA LEU A 348 -20.34 13.04 -7.44
C LEU A 348 -18.92 12.64 -7.82
N GLU A 349 -18.77 11.83 -8.88
CA GLU A 349 -17.47 11.41 -9.40
C GLU A 349 -16.65 12.61 -9.90
N GLU A 350 -17.25 13.51 -10.67
CA GLU A 350 -16.60 14.75 -11.16
C GLU A 350 -16.12 15.60 -10.00
N ALA A 351 -16.99 15.88 -9.04
CA ALA A 351 -16.65 16.68 -7.87
C ALA A 351 -15.54 16.03 -7.02
N PHE A 352 -15.52 14.69 -6.92
CA PHE A 352 -14.48 13.98 -6.20
C PHE A 352 -13.13 14.11 -6.90
N ILE A 353 -13.07 13.92 -8.23
CA ILE A 353 -11.83 14.08 -9.02
C ILE A 353 -11.30 15.50 -8.90
N GLU A 354 -12.16 16.51 -9.05
CA GLU A 354 -11.77 17.92 -8.88
C GLU A 354 -11.23 18.20 -7.46
N ALA A 355 -11.85 17.62 -6.44
CA ALA A 355 -11.46 17.83 -5.05
C ALA A 355 -10.10 17.21 -4.69
N ILE A 356 -9.79 16.00 -5.18
CA ILE A 356 -8.50 15.36 -4.89
C ILE A 356 -7.32 16.03 -5.59
N ASP A 357 -7.56 16.80 -6.65
CA ASP A 357 -6.55 17.59 -7.38
C ASP A 357 -6.52 19.06 -6.91
N ASP A 358 -7.44 19.49 -6.02
CA ASP A 358 -7.50 20.86 -5.49
C ASP A 358 -6.71 21.01 -4.18
N PRO A 359 -5.57 21.73 -4.17
CA PRO A 359 -4.80 21.97 -2.95
C PRO A 359 -5.62 22.62 -1.82
N SER A 360 -6.62 23.44 -2.14
CA SER A 360 -7.46 24.09 -1.13
C SER A 360 -8.39 23.12 -0.42
N PHE A 361 -8.86 22.08 -1.12
CA PHE A 361 -9.63 20.99 -0.50
C PHE A 361 -8.74 20.15 0.40
N ILE A 362 -7.53 19.82 -0.08
CA ILE A 362 -6.56 19.01 0.67
C ILE A 362 -6.13 19.73 1.96
N GLU A 363 -5.92 21.05 1.91
CA GLU A 363 -5.59 21.86 3.09
C GLU A 363 -6.76 21.91 4.08
N GLU A 364 -7.99 22.17 3.60
CA GLU A 364 -9.18 22.26 4.43
C GLU A 364 -9.48 20.92 5.13
N ILE A 365 -9.48 19.80 4.40
CA ILE A 365 -9.74 18.49 5.00
C ILE A 365 -8.65 18.11 6.02
N ASN A 366 -7.36 18.36 5.73
CA ASN A 366 -6.28 18.07 6.67
C ASN A 366 -6.37 18.95 7.93
N THR A 367 -6.75 20.22 7.79
CA THR A 367 -7.00 21.10 8.93
C THR A 367 -8.10 20.53 9.83
N LEU A 368 -9.20 20.07 9.25
CA LEU A 368 -10.31 19.49 10.00
C LEU A 368 -9.99 18.10 10.57
N LEU A 369 -9.24 17.26 9.83
CA LEU A 369 -8.74 15.99 10.34
C LEU A 369 -7.89 16.21 11.58
N HIS A 370 -7.00 17.22 11.58
CA HIS A 370 -6.13 17.52 12.71
C HIS A 370 -6.87 18.19 13.87
N HIS A 371 -7.55 19.31 13.62
CA HIS A 371 -8.07 20.17 14.69
C HIS A 371 -9.47 19.75 15.19
N PHE A 372 -10.26 19.05 14.38
CA PHE A 372 -11.59 18.61 14.73
C PHE A 372 -11.66 17.12 15.06
N LEU A 373 -11.08 16.26 14.22
CA LEU A 373 -11.08 14.81 14.48
C LEU A 373 -9.95 14.35 15.39
N GLY A 374 -8.95 15.19 15.66
CA GLY A 374 -7.84 14.89 16.58
C GLY A 374 -6.80 13.92 16.03
N ARG A 375 -6.60 13.94 14.71
CA ARG A 375 -5.59 13.09 14.07
C ARG A 375 -4.18 13.70 14.16
N PRO A 376 -3.09 12.90 14.07
CA PRO A 376 -3.08 11.44 13.90
C PRO A 376 -3.52 10.67 15.15
N THR A 377 -4.24 9.57 14.98
CA THR A 377 -4.50 8.63 16.08
C THR A 377 -3.26 7.78 16.33
N PRO A 378 -2.94 7.43 17.58
CA PRO A 378 -1.74 6.66 17.88
C PRO A 378 -1.85 5.19 17.45
N VAL A 379 -0.67 4.58 17.22
CA VAL A 379 -0.49 3.13 17.31
C VAL A 379 -0.02 2.80 18.72
N THR A 380 -0.67 1.84 19.37
CA THR A 380 -0.35 1.41 20.74
C THR A 380 0.07 -0.05 20.73
N GLU A 381 1.29 -0.35 21.17
CA GLU A 381 1.69 -1.73 21.41
C GLU A 381 1.07 -2.25 22.71
N LEU A 382 0.45 -3.41 22.67
CA LEU A 382 -0.13 -4.05 23.85
C LEU A 382 0.99 -4.58 24.76
N ARG A 383 0.90 -4.27 26.05
CA ARG A 383 1.94 -4.64 27.02
C ARG A 383 1.69 -5.97 27.67
N ASN A 384 0.43 -6.25 27.95
CA ASN A 384 0.00 -7.41 28.72
C ASN A 384 -0.58 -8.53 27.86
N LEU A 385 -1.03 -8.22 26.64
CA LEU A 385 -1.55 -9.18 25.67
C LEU A 385 -0.53 -9.56 24.59
N SER A 386 0.54 -8.78 24.40
CA SER A 386 1.70 -9.19 23.61
C SER A 386 2.55 -10.14 24.41
N GLY A 387 2.99 -11.25 23.83
CA GLY A 387 3.83 -12.25 24.49
C GLY A 387 4.77 -12.91 23.49
N GLY A 388 5.67 -13.77 23.94
CA GLY A 388 6.82 -14.34 23.25
C GLY A 388 6.77 -14.55 21.74
N ALA A 389 5.65 -15.05 21.18
CA ALA A 389 5.55 -15.40 19.76
C ALA A 389 5.16 -14.26 18.83
N ALA A 390 4.49 -13.21 19.30
CA ALA A 390 4.09 -12.08 18.48
C ALA A 390 3.96 -10.79 19.29
N ARG A 391 4.22 -9.65 18.64
CA ARG A 391 3.93 -8.31 19.14
C ARG A 391 2.63 -7.82 18.53
N ILE A 392 1.68 -7.37 19.34
CA ILE A 392 0.37 -6.91 18.91
C ILE A 392 0.28 -5.39 19.05
N PHE A 393 -0.10 -4.71 17.99
CA PHE A 393 -0.24 -3.27 17.90
C PHE A 393 -1.69 -2.93 17.58
N LEU A 394 -2.23 -1.86 18.18
CA LEU A 394 -3.56 -1.35 17.89
C LEU A 394 -3.46 0.00 17.20
N LYS A 395 -4.04 0.16 16.02
CA LYS A 395 -4.33 1.48 15.44
C LYS A 395 -5.60 2.01 16.07
N ARG A 396 -5.48 3.09 16.87
CA ARG A 396 -6.47 3.57 17.84
C ARG A 396 -7.52 4.49 17.21
N GLU A 397 -8.36 3.96 16.30
CA GLU A 397 -9.47 4.73 15.70
C GLU A 397 -10.65 4.98 16.70
N ASP A 398 -10.63 4.32 17.84
CA ASP A 398 -11.49 4.61 18.98
C ASP A 398 -11.24 6.00 19.63
N LEU A 399 -10.08 6.59 19.36
CA LEU A 399 -9.69 7.92 19.85
C LEU A 399 -10.04 9.07 18.87
N VAL A 400 -10.53 8.77 17.68
CA VAL A 400 -11.10 9.78 16.79
C VAL A 400 -12.26 10.48 17.48
N HIS A 401 -12.41 11.80 17.31
CA HIS A 401 -13.58 12.53 17.79
C HIS A 401 -14.88 11.87 17.28
N GLY A 402 -15.81 11.60 18.19
CA GLY A 402 -16.96 10.75 17.94
C GLY A 402 -16.76 9.27 18.33
N GLY A 403 -15.53 8.84 18.59
CA GLY A 403 -15.20 7.51 19.14
C GLY A 403 -15.16 6.35 18.15
N ALA A 404 -15.09 6.62 16.84
CA ALA A 404 -14.98 5.60 15.80
C ALA A 404 -14.39 6.16 14.50
N HIS A 405 -13.82 5.26 13.67
CA HIS A 405 -13.24 5.55 12.36
C HIS A 405 -14.17 6.30 11.38
N LYS A 406 -15.48 6.22 11.57
CA LYS A 406 -16.49 6.79 10.65
C LYS A 406 -16.29 8.28 10.37
N GLY A 407 -15.80 9.05 11.36
CA GLY A 407 -15.52 10.47 11.21
C GLY A 407 -14.67 10.81 9.99
N ASN A 408 -13.70 9.95 9.63
CA ASN A 408 -12.77 10.18 8.54
C ASN A 408 -13.49 10.38 7.20
N GLN A 409 -14.26 9.38 6.77
CA GLN A 409 -14.95 9.44 5.48
C GLN A 409 -16.18 10.37 5.51
N VAL A 410 -16.84 10.49 6.68
CA VAL A 410 -17.99 11.40 6.83
C VAL A 410 -17.54 12.85 6.61
N LEU A 411 -16.40 13.23 7.19
CA LEU A 411 -15.84 14.57 7.00
C LEU A 411 -15.54 14.84 5.53
N GLY A 412 -14.87 13.90 4.84
CA GLY A 412 -14.54 14.05 3.44
C GLY A 412 -15.78 14.14 2.54
N GLN A 413 -16.74 13.24 2.71
CA GLN A 413 -17.98 13.26 1.91
C GLN A 413 -18.85 14.51 2.18
N ALA A 414 -18.99 14.93 3.44
CA ALA A 414 -19.79 16.11 3.77
C ALA A 414 -19.15 17.41 3.26
N LEU A 415 -17.81 17.52 3.32
CA LEU A 415 -17.08 18.65 2.75
C LEU A 415 -17.22 18.68 1.22
N LEU A 416 -17.11 17.52 0.57
CA LEU A 416 -17.35 17.37 -0.86
C LEU A 416 -18.78 17.80 -1.24
N ALA A 417 -19.80 17.31 -0.51
CA ALA A 417 -21.19 17.67 -0.73
C ALA A 417 -21.43 19.19 -0.58
N LYS A 418 -20.81 19.82 0.40
CA LYS A 418 -20.87 21.28 0.60
C LYS A 418 -20.26 22.02 -0.60
N ARG A 419 -19.13 21.57 -1.13
CA ARG A 419 -18.52 22.16 -2.35
C ARG A 419 -19.40 21.96 -3.60
N MET A 420 -20.12 20.84 -3.69
CA MET A 420 -21.14 20.60 -4.72
C MET A 420 -22.40 21.48 -4.56
N GLY A 421 -22.47 22.33 -3.54
CA GLY A 421 -23.63 23.19 -3.25
C GLY A 421 -24.84 22.47 -2.63
N LYS A 422 -24.65 21.24 -2.13
CA LYS A 422 -25.71 20.52 -1.42
C LYS A 422 -25.94 21.15 -0.04
N THR A 423 -27.20 21.26 0.36
CA THR A 423 -27.59 21.88 1.63
C THR A 423 -28.06 20.87 2.67
N ARG A 424 -28.34 19.64 2.24
CA ARG A 424 -28.87 18.57 3.07
C ARG A 424 -28.09 17.27 2.87
N ILE A 425 -27.77 16.62 3.98
CA ILE A 425 -27.17 15.29 4.01
C ILE A 425 -28.22 14.27 4.43
N ILE A 426 -28.27 13.16 3.69
CA ILE A 426 -29.03 11.96 4.00
C ILE A 426 -28.03 10.87 4.38
N ALA A 427 -28.28 10.16 5.47
CA ALA A 427 -27.45 9.00 5.86
C ALA A 427 -28.32 7.88 6.42
N GLU A 428 -27.77 6.68 6.44
CA GLU A 428 -28.30 5.53 7.14
C GLU A 428 -27.41 5.16 8.33
N THR A 429 -27.96 4.43 9.30
CA THR A 429 -27.15 3.88 10.39
C THR A 429 -27.82 2.65 11.02
N GLY A 430 -27.00 1.66 11.44
CA GLY A 430 -27.43 0.54 12.28
C GLY A 430 -26.96 0.74 13.73
N ALA A 431 -25.67 0.53 14.01
CA ALA A 431 -25.08 0.74 15.35
C ALA A 431 -25.08 2.20 15.86
N GLY A 432 -25.54 3.15 15.05
CA GLY A 432 -25.57 4.57 15.40
C GLY A 432 -24.24 5.32 15.19
N GLN A 433 -23.12 4.63 14.96
CA GLN A 433 -21.80 5.28 14.84
C GLN A 433 -21.68 6.15 13.59
N HIS A 434 -22.18 5.67 12.45
CA HIS A 434 -22.19 6.45 11.22
C HIS A 434 -23.12 7.66 11.35
N GLY A 435 -24.33 7.45 11.86
CA GLY A 435 -25.29 8.52 12.09
C GLY A 435 -24.74 9.60 13.04
N THR A 436 -24.13 9.19 14.15
CA THR A 436 -23.51 10.14 15.11
C THR A 436 -22.39 10.95 14.45
N ALA A 437 -21.51 10.31 13.66
CA ALA A 437 -20.46 10.99 12.94
C ALA A 437 -21.03 11.96 11.89
N THR A 438 -22.10 11.57 11.18
CA THR A 438 -22.78 12.42 10.19
C THR A 438 -23.42 13.63 10.85
N ALA A 439 -24.18 13.45 11.94
CA ALA A 439 -24.78 14.55 12.69
C ALA A 439 -23.71 15.53 13.18
N MET A 440 -22.60 15.02 13.74
CA MET A 440 -21.48 15.81 14.24
C MET A 440 -20.85 16.68 13.14
N VAL A 441 -20.59 16.12 11.97
CA VAL A 441 -19.97 16.86 10.86
C VAL A 441 -20.98 17.81 10.21
N CYS A 442 -22.25 17.44 10.09
CA CYS A 442 -23.29 18.33 9.58
C CYS A 442 -23.46 19.56 10.49
N ALA A 443 -23.43 19.36 11.80
CA ALA A 443 -23.44 20.48 12.75
C ALA A 443 -22.24 21.42 12.57
N LEU A 444 -21.02 20.86 12.36
CA LEU A 444 -19.81 21.64 12.08
C LEU A 444 -19.94 22.45 10.80
N LEU A 445 -20.44 21.85 9.71
CA LEU A 445 -20.47 22.45 8.38
C LEU A 445 -21.73 23.29 8.10
N GLY A 446 -22.72 23.28 9.00
CA GLY A 446 -24.00 23.99 8.85
C GLY A 446 -24.91 23.35 7.80
N LEU A 447 -24.94 22.02 7.70
CA LEU A 447 -25.75 21.25 6.76
C LEU A 447 -26.98 20.65 7.49
N GLU A 448 -28.13 20.61 6.83
CA GLU A 448 -29.27 19.82 7.31
C GLU A 448 -28.91 18.32 7.30
N CYS A 449 -29.37 17.60 8.32
CA CYS A 449 -29.05 16.20 8.50
C CYS A 449 -30.28 15.35 8.74
N THR A 450 -30.53 14.37 7.87
CA THR A 450 -31.58 13.36 8.03
C THR A 450 -30.95 11.98 8.08
N ILE A 451 -31.23 11.21 9.14
CA ILE A 451 -30.63 9.90 9.39
C ILE A 451 -31.72 8.85 9.45
N TYR A 452 -31.69 7.88 8.55
CA TYR A 452 -32.55 6.72 8.54
C TYR A 452 -31.97 5.61 9.41
N MET A 453 -32.77 5.07 10.32
CA MET A 453 -32.33 4.00 11.23
C MET A 453 -33.45 2.97 11.39
N GLY A 454 -33.10 1.69 11.36
CA GLY A 454 -34.08 0.63 11.58
C GLY A 454 -34.76 0.79 12.95
N ALA A 455 -36.08 0.60 13.00
CA ALA A 455 -36.85 0.78 14.24
C ALA A 455 -36.36 -0.11 15.39
N VAL A 456 -35.84 -1.29 15.09
CA VAL A 456 -35.22 -2.20 16.06
C VAL A 456 -33.93 -1.60 16.59
N ASP A 457 -33.11 -1.01 15.72
CA ASP A 457 -31.82 -0.41 16.07
C ASP A 457 -32.00 0.90 16.85
N VAL A 458 -33.03 1.69 16.56
CA VAL A 458 -33.37 2.91 17.33
C VAL A 458 -33.53 2.59 18.81
N VAL A 459 -34.19 1.49 19.13
CA VAL A 459 -34.38 1.07 20.54
C VAL A 459 -33.07 0.55 21.14
N ARG A 460 -32.33 -0.28 20.39
CA ARG A 460 -31.06 -0.87 20.87
C ARG A 460 -29.99 0.20 21.13
N GLN A 461 -29.98 1.25 20.34
CA GLN A 461 -28.94 2.28 20.29
C GLN A 461 -29.45 3.67 20.72
N ALA A 462 -30.44 3.72 21.60
CA ALA A 462 -31.05 4.94 22.08
C ALA A 462 -30.05 6.06 22.49
N PRO A 463 -28.92 5.77 23.19
CA PRO A 463 -27.93 6.79 23.50
C PRO A 463 -27.26 7.45 22.27
N ASN A 464 -27.16 6.75 21.16
CA ASN A 464 -26.65 7.31 19.90
C ASN A 464 -27.74 8.16 19.22
N VAL A 465 -29.01 7.75 19.30
CA VAL A 465 -30.15 8.54 18.80
C VAL A 465 -30.21 9.89 19.51
N GLU A 466 -30.13 9.90 20.84
CA GLU A 466 -30.09 11.13 21.64
C GLU A 466 -28.93 12.06 21.26
N ARG A 467 -27.77 11.50 20.98
CA ARG A 467 -26.59 12.26 20.49
C ARG A 467 -26.84 12.89 19.12
N MET A 468 -27.41 12.13 18.17
CA MET A 468 -27.75 12.63 16.84
C MET A 468 -28.75 13.79 16.91
N GLU A 469 -29.82 13.64 17.68
CA GLU A 469 -30.84 14.67 17.87
C GLU A 469 -30.26 15.90 18.59
N LEU A 470 -29.43 15.72 19.62
CA LEU A 470 -28.74 16.81 20.30
C LEU A 470 -27.87 17.64 19.35
N MET A 471 -27.27 17.03 18.34
CA MET A 471 -26.46 17.69 17.30
C MET A 471 -27.33 18.26 16.16
N GLY A 472 -28.66 18.19 16.26
CA GLY A 472 -29.58 18.79 15.30
C GLY A 472 -30.00 17.91 14.13
N ALA A 473 -29.64 16.64 14.14
CA ALA A 473 -30.09 15.70 13.09
C ALA A 473 -31.54 15.25 13.34
N THR A 474 -32.27 15.00 12.26
CA THR A 474 -33.58 14.34 12.30
C THR A 474 -33.39 12.85 12.12
N VAL A 475 -33.69 12.04 13.14
CA VAL A 475 -33.64 10.58 13.07
C VAL A 475 -35.02 10.04 12.65
N VAL A 476 -35.06 9.27 11.57
CA VAL A 476 -36.30 8.69 11.01
C VAL A 476 -36.29 7.17 11.23
N PRO A 477 -37.12 6.64 12.14
CA PRO A 477 -37.24 5.21 12.34
C PRO A 477 -37.87 4.51 11.11
N VAL A 478 -37.19 3.48 10.59
CA VAL A 478 -37.68 2.66 9.46
C VAL A 478 -38.33 1.40 10.01
N THR A 479 -39.63 1.25 9.77
CA THR A 479 -40.43 0.10 10.21
C THR A 479 -40.69 -0.92 9.11
N ALA A 480 -40.29 -0.62 7.86
CA ALA A 480 -40.43 -1.53 6.73
C ALA A 480 -39.43 -2.70 6.84
N GLY A 481 -39.77 -3.83 6.26
CA GLY A 481 -38.92 -5.02 6.24
C GLY A 481 -38.68 -5.59 7.64
N SER A 482 -37.43 -5.93 7.95
CA SER A 482 -36.98 -6.37 9.28
C SER A 482 -36.72 -5.23 10.25
N GLY A 483 -36.79 -3.97 9.78
CA GLY A 483 -36.52 -2.77 10.58
C GLY A 483 -35.06 -2.64 11.01
N THR A 484 -34.13 -3.11 10.18
CA THR A 484 -32.68 -3.12 10.40
C THR A 484 -31.93 -2.21 9.43
N LEU A 485 -30.59 -2.21 9.47
CA LEU A 485 -29.71 -1.39 8.63
C LEU A 485 -30.02 -1.50 7.13
N LYS A 486 -30.30 -2.73 6.60
CA LYS A 486 -30.64 -2.92 5.18
C LYS A 486 -31.84 -2.09 4.76
N ASP A 487 -32.87 -2.02 5.60
CA ASP A 487 -34.10 -1.27 5.31
C ASP A 487 -33.86 0.24 5.43
N ALA A 488 -33.02 0.66 6.37
CA ALA A 488 -32.57 2.05 6.49
C ALA A 488 -31.83 2.52 5.22
N VAL A 489 -30.92 1.70 4.64
CA VAL A 489 -30.28 1.98 3.36
C VAL A 489 -31.30 2.17 2.25
N ASN A 490 -32.30 1.28 2.16
CA ASN A 490 -33.33 1.37 1.14
C ASN A 490 -34.15 2.68 1.23
N GLU A 491 -34.50 3.13 2.44
CA GLU A 491 -35.23 4.40 2.63
C GLU A 491 -34.35 5.60 2.32
N ALA A 492 -33.09 5.60 2.75
CA ALA A 492 -32.14 6.65 2.41
C ALA A 492 -31.96 6.81 0.90
N LEU A 493 -31.84 5.70 0.16
CA LEU A 493 -31.77 5.71 -1.31
C LEU A 493 -33.07 6.22 -1.96
N ARG A 494 -34.26 5.93 -1.40
CA ARG A 494 -35.53 6.47 -1.91
C ARG A 494 -35.62 7.96 -1.73
N ASP A 495 -35.25 8.48 -0.54
CA ASP A 495 -35.24 9.91 -0.29
C ASP A 495 -34.22 10.62 -1.19
N TRP A 496 -33.03 10.07 -1.32
CA TRP A 496 -31.99 10.64 -2.19
C TRP A 496 -32.46 10.67 -3.66
N THR A 497 -33.08 9.61 -4.15
CA THR A 497 -33.64 9.56 -5.51
C THR A 497 -34.63 10.69 -5.77
N ALA A 498 -35.41 11.09 -4.76
CA ALA A 498 -36.38 12.17 -4.86
C ALA A 498 -35.75 13.56 -4.70
N THR A 499 -34.60 13.70 -4.05
CA THR A 499 -34.06 14.99 -3.58
C THR A 499 -32.61 15.27 -3.96
N PHE A 500 -32.00 14.46 -4.82
CA PHE A 500 -30.55 14.53 -5.14
C PHE A 500 -30.08 15.90 -5.67
N ALA A 501 -30.99 16.72 -6.19
CA ALA A 501 -30.65 18.07 -6.63
C ALA A 501 -30.08 18.95 -5.50
N THR A 502 -30.63 18.83 -4.29
CA THR A 502 -30.25 19.61 -3.09
C THR A 502 -29.62 18.78 -1.99
N SER A 503 -29.77 17.45 -2.05
CA SER A 503 -29.29 16.52 -1.03
C SER A 503 -28.13 15.68 -1.54
N HIS A 504 -27.26 15.26 -0.63
CA HIS A 504 -26.26 14.25 -0.86
C HIS A 504 -26.51 13.04 0.04
N TYR A 505 -26.47 11.84 -0.55
CA TYR A 505 -26.48 10.60 0.23
C TYR A 505 -25.07 10.29 0.70
N LEU A 506 -24.83 10.40 2.00
CA LEU A 506 -23.56 10.13 2.63
C LEU A 506 -23.53 8.67 3.07
N LEU A 507 -23.07 7.79 2.19
CA LEU A 507 -23.07 6.35 2.40
C LEU A 507 -22.04 5.95 3.46
N GLY A 508 -22.48 5.14 4.44
CA GLY A 508 -21.69 4.82 5.64
C GLY A 508 -20.66 3.69 5.48
N THR A 509 -20.59 3.04 4.33
CA THR A 509 -19.70 1.89 4.12
C THR A 509 -19.05 1.89 2.75
N ALA A 510 -17.99 1.09 2.57
CA ALA A 510 -17.28 0.95 1.28
C ALA A 510 -18.01 0.00 0.31
N ALA A 511 -19.33 0.09 0.28
CA ALA A 511 -20.25 -0.63 -0.61
C ALA A 511 -21.05 0.37 -1.46
N GLY A 512 -22.09 -0.09 -2.14
CA GLY A 512 -22.93 0.76 -2.96
C GLY A 512 -22.37 0.97 -4.38
N PRO A 513 -23.09 1.75 -5.20
CA PRO A 513 -22.71 1.98 -6.59
C PRO A 513 -21.44 2.81 -6.69
N HIS A 514 -20.68 2.62 -7.78
CA HIS A 514 -19.61 3.53 -8.13
C HIS A 514 -20.15 4.98 -8.18
N PRO A 515 -19.40 6.02 -7.63
CA PRO A 515 -18.03 5.98 -7.14
C PRO A 515 -17.88 5.77 -5.61
N PHE A 516 -18.95 5.46 -4.87
CA PHE A 516 -18.92 5.38 -3.40
C PHE A 516 -17.82 4.47 -2.83
N PRO A 517 -17.57 3.24 -3.34
CA PRO A 517 -16.51 2.40 -2.79
C PRO A 517 -15.14 3.05 -2.83
N THR A 518 -14.82 3.72 -3.93
CA THR A 518 -13.56 4.46 -4.10
C THR A 518 -13.48 5.67 -3.18
N ILE A 519 -14.52 6.49 -3.12
CA ILE A 519 -14.59 7.69 -2.27
C ILE A 519 -14.41 7.33 -0.79
N VAL A 520 -15.16 6.33 -0.32
CA VAL A 520 -15.09 5.88 1.08
C VAL A 520 -13.72 5.33 1.43
N ARG A 521 -13.12 4.53 0.52
CA ARG A 521 -11.74 4.06 0.70
C ARG A 521 -10.77 5.23 0.84
N GLU A 522 -10.80 6.18 -0.08
CA GLU A 522 -9.83 7.28 -0.11
C GLU A 522 -9.91 8.15 1.15
N PHE A 523 -11.11 8.49 1.61
CA PHE A 523 -11.23 9.26 2.86
C PHE A 523 -10.91 8.45 4.13
N HIS A 524 -11.02 7.12 4.08
CA HIS A 524 -10.55 6.26 5.18
C HIS A 524 -9.06 5.94 5.12
N ARG A 525 -8.41 6.12 3.97
CA ARG A 525 -7.01 5.75 3.75
C ARG A 525 -6.04 6.43 4.73
N ILE A 526 -6.40 7.58 5.29
CA ILE A 526 -5.63 8.23 6.36
C ILE A 526 -5.29 7.26 7.51
N ILE A 527 -6.11 6.23 7.77
CA ILE A 527 -5.88 5.20 8.78
C ILE A 527 -4.59 4.43 8.45
N SER A 528 -4.47 3.91 7.21
CA SER A 528 -3.29 3.16 6.79
C SER A 528 -2.07 4.05 6.58
N THR A 529 -2.25 5.27 6.06
CA THR A 529 -1.16 6.25 5.89
C THR A 529 -0.45 6.52 7.22
N GLU A 530 -1.22 6.85 8.25
CA GLU A 530 -0.67 7.06 9.60
C GLU A 530 -0.12 5.77 10.21
N ALA A 531 -0.86 4.67 10.11
CA ALA A 531 -0.45 3.39 10.70
C ALA A 531 0.88 2.91 10.12
N ARG A 532 1.04 3.03 8.80
CA ARG A 532 2.29 2.69 8.10
C ARG A 532 3.46 3.52 8.62
N ALA A 533 3.31 4.84 8.66
CA ALA A 533 4.33 5.75 9.18
C ALA A 533 4.69 5.45 10.64
N GLN A 534 3.68 5.22 11.48
CA GLN A 534 3.85 4.95 12.90
C GLN A 534 4.53 3.60 13.15
N MET A 535 4.17 2.54 12.43
CA MET A 535 4.82 1.23 12.54
C MET A 535 6.30 1.31 12.16
N LEU A 536 6.61 2.02 11.07
CA LEU A 536 8.00 2.25 10.64
C LEU A 536 8.81 3.02 11.70
N ALA A 537 8.24 4.09 12.27
CA ALA A 537 8.88 4.89 13.31
C ALA A 537 9.09 4.08 14.61
N MET A 538 8.12 3.23 15.00
CA MET A 538 8.17 2.49 16.27
C MET A 538 9.02 1.22 16.20
N THR A 539 9.05 0.54 15.05
CA THR A 539 9.60 -0.81 14.95
C THR A 539 10.72 -0.95 13.90
N GLY A 540 10.97 0.10 13.11
CA GLY A 540 11.93 0.06 12.02
C GLY A 540 11.48 -0.77 10.80
N GLY A 541 10.20 -1.18 10.74
CA GLY A 541 9.69 -1.98 9.63
C GLY A 541 8.16 -2.02 9.58
N LEU A 542 7.63 -2.56 8.48
CA LEU A 542 6.18 -2.77 8.31
C LEU A 542 5.64 -3.85 9.25
N PRO A 543 4.33 -3.88 9.51
CA PRO A 543 3.72 -5.02 10.18
C PRO A 543 3.80 -6.27 9.29
N ASP A 544 3.89 -7.45 9.91
CA ASP A 544 3.85 -8.71 9.18
C ASP A 544 2.41 -9.09 8.82
N ALA A 545 1.44 -8.63 9.63
CA ALA A 545 0.02 -8.76 9.32
C ALA A 545 -0.76 -7.51 9.72
N VAL A 546 -1.77 -7.17 8.91
CA VAL A 546 -2.78 -6.14 9.19
C VAL A 546 -4.13 -6.83 9.32
N ILE A 547 -4.84 -6.58 10.43
CA ILE A 547 -6.06 -7.28 10.81
C ILE A 547 -7.16 -6.26 11.07
N ALA A 548 -8.32 -6.41 10.43
CA ALA A 548 -9.47 -5.52 10.63
C ALA A 548 -10.79 -6.26 10.48
N CYS A 549 -11.81 -5.87 11.24
CA CYS A 549 -13.14 -6.47 11.14
C CYS A 549 -13.86 -6.03 9.87
N VAL A 550 -14.71 -6.92 9.32
CA VAL A 550 -15.41 -6.73 8.06
C VAL A 550 -16.89 -7.08 8.22
N GLY A 551 -17.74 -6.04 8.15
CA GLY A 551 -19.15 -6.14 7.77
C GLY A 551 -19.25 -5.61 6.34
N GLY A 552 -19.72 -4.37 6.13
CA GLY A 552 -19.54 -3.70 4.83
C GLY A 552 -18.09 -3.34 4.48
N GLY A 553 -17.16 -3.34 5.45
CA GLY A 553 -15.72 -3.33 5.28
C GLY A 553 -15.05 -1.95 5.24
N SER A 554 -15.71 -0.85 5.63
CA SER A 554 -15.14 0.50 5.50
C SER A 554 -13.86 0.72 6.32
N ASN A 555 -13.80 0.25 7.59
CA ASN A 555 -12.59 0.36 8.39
C ASN A 555 -11.45 -0.49 7.82
N ALA A 556 -11.78 -1.71 7.38
CA ALA A 556 -10.80 -2.64 6.86
C ALA A 556 -10.17 -2.15 5.55
N ILE A 557 -10.97 -1.62 4.61
CA ILE A 557 -10.41 -1.10 3.36
C ILE A 557 -9.56 0.15 3.58
N GLY A 558 -9.95 1.03 4.53
CA GLY A 558 -9.12 2.16 4.93
C GLY A 558 -7.81 1.75 5.58
N MET A 559 -7.85 0.67 6.39
CA MET A 559 -6.66 0.12 7.05
C MET A 559 -5.75 -0.66 6.09
N PHE A 560 -6.32 -1.29 5.06
CA PHE A 560 -5.57 -2.08 4.07
C PHE A 560 -4.95 -1.22 2.97
N ALA A 561 -5.53 -0.06 2.64
CA ALA A 561 -5.27 0.70 1.43
C ALA A 561 -3.78 0.89 1.11
N ASP A 562 -2.97 1.37 2.05
CA ASP A 562 -1.54 1.58 1.82
C ASP A 562 -0.67 0.32 2.04
N PHE A 563 -1.30 -0.83 2.35
CA PHE A 563 -0.62 -2.13 2.46
C PHE A 563 -1.02 -3.12 1.36
N ILE A 564 -2.02 -2.78 0.50
CA ILE A 564 -2.46 -3.66 -0.59
C ILE A 564 -1.30 -3.99 -1.54
N ASP A 565 -0.46 -3.02 -1.84
CA ASP A 565 0.66 -3.16 -2.75
C ASP A 565 1.93 -3.71 -2.08
N ASP A 566 1.88 -4.05 -0.78
CA ASP A 566 3.00 -4.65 -0.04
C ASP A 566 2.76 -6.16 0.17
N PRO A 567 3.28 -7.05 -0.66
CA PRO A 567 3.07 -8.50 -0.54
C PRO A 567 3.71 -9.10 0.70
N SER A 568 4.70 -8.42 1.30
CA SER A 568 5.29 -8.80 2.59
C SER A 568 4.35 -8.61 3.79
N VAL A 569 3.25 -7.86 3.60
CA VAL A 569 2.25 -7.61 4.63
C VAL A 569 1.02 -8.46 4.36
N ALA A 570 0.75 -9.44 5.20
CA ALA A 570 -0.47 -10.26 5.11
C ALA A 570 -1.69 -9.43 5.55
N LEU A 571 -2.79 -9.51 4.79
CA LEU A 571 -4.04 -8.82 5.10
C LEU A 571 -5.09 -9.82 5.56
N TYR A 572 -5.73 -9.54 6.71
CA TYR A 572 -6.79 -10.38 7.26
C TYR A 572 -8.06 -9.55 7.53
N GLY A 573 -9.12 -9.86 6.79
CA GLY A 573 -10.47 -9.39 7.07
C GLY A 573 -11.17 -10.37 8.01
N VAL A 574 -11.73 -9.87 9.10
CA VAL A 574 -12.40 -10.72 10.10
C VAL A 574 -13.90 -10.52 10.02
N GLU A 575 -14.60 -11.54 9.55
CA GLU A 575 -16.06 -11.54 9.41
C GLU A 575 -16.75 -12.07 10.67
N PRO A 576 -17.98 -11.64 10.99
CA PRO A 576 -18.74 -12.15 12.12
C PRO A 576 -19.30 -13.54 11.79
N ALA A 577 -18.75 -14.58 12.42
CA ALA A 577 -19.25 -15.94 12.34
C ALA A 577 -20.47 -16.18 13.26
N GLY A 578 -20.94 -15.18 14.00
CA GLY A 578 -22.13 -15.24 14.82
C GLY A 578 -22.12 -16.43 15.80
N GLU A 579 -23.10 -17.29 15.71
CA GLU A 579 -23.19 -18.54 16.49
C GLU A 579 -22.43 -19.73 15.85
N GLY A 580 -21.64 -19.47 14.81
CA GLY A 580 -20.91 -20.42 13.99
C GLY A 580 -21.39 -20.39 12.53
N LEU A 581 -20.47 -20.56 11.57
CA LEU A 581 -20.81 -20.51 10.13
C LEU A 581 -21.86 -21.57 9.75
N ASP A 582 -21.81 -22.76 10.35
CA ASP A 582 -22.75 -23.84 10.10
C ASP A 582 -24.15 -23.61 10.73
N SER A 583 -24.32 -22.57 11.56
CA SER A 583 -25.56 -22.30 12.29
C SER A 583 -26.63 -21.63 11.41
N GLY A 584 -26.24 -20.98 10.33
CA GLY A 584 -27.09 -20.09 9.55
C GLY A 584 -27.33 -18.72 10.24
N HIS A 585 -26.77 -18.50 11.43
CA HIS A 585 -26.85 -17.25 12.20
C HIS A 585 -25.47 -16.57 12.22
N HIS A 586 -25.09 -15.96 11.11
CA HIS A 586 -23.80 -15.26 10.93
C HIS A 586 -23.94 -14.11 9.91
N GLY A 587 -22.90 -13.28 9.79
CA GLY A 587 -22.81 -12.19 8.80
C GLY A 587 -21.61 -12.33 7.85
N ALA A 588 -21.09 -13.55 7.65
CA ALA A 588 -19.88 -13.83 6.89
C ALA A 588 -20.17 -13.91 5.39
N ALA A 589 -20.30 -12.77 4.73
CA ALA A 589 -20.70 -12.66 3.32
C ALA A 589 -19.64 -13.17 2.33
N ILE A 590 -18.34 -13.13 2.67
CA ILE A 590 -17.27 -13.68 1.81
C ILE A 590 -17.19 -15.21 1.95
N HIS A 591 -17.37 -15.74 3.17
CA HIS A 591 -17.32 -17.18 3.41
C HIS A 591 -18.50 -17.93 2.79
N GLU A 592 -19.72 -17.51 3.11
CA GLU A 592 -20.95 -18.26 2.80
C GLU A 592 -21.78 -17.56 1.71
N GLY A 593 -21.46 -16.31 1.38
CA GLY A 593 -22.20 -15.54 0.39
C GLY A 593 -21.92 -15.98 -1.05
N LYS A 594 -22.81 -15.57 -1.93
CA LYS A 594 -22.76 -15.78 -3.39
C LYS A 594 -22.64 -14.44 -4.10
N VAL A 595 -22.06 -14.45 -5.30
CA VAL A 595 -21.99 -13.24 -6.12
C VAL A 595 -23.40 -12.79 -6.52
N GLY A 596 -23.68 -11.50 -6.31
CA GLY A 596 -24.95 -10.89 -6.70
C GLY A 596 -24.86 -9.36 -6.67
N VAL A 597 -25.99 -8.69 -6.81
CA VAL A 597 -26.09 -7.22 -6.77
C VAL A 597 -26.90 -6.81 -5.54
N LEU A 598 -26.31 -5.96 -4.71
CA LEU A 598 -26.96 -5.36 -3.54
C LEU A 598 -26.63 -3.88 -3.48
N HIS A 599 -27.63 -3.03 -3.21
CA HIS A 599 -27.48 -1.57 -3.07
C HIS A 599 -26.65 -0.91 -4.20
N GLY A 600 -26.77 -1.42 -5.42
CA GLY A 600 -26.17 -0.83 -6.61
C GLY A 600 -24.75 -1.30 -6.98
N ALA A 601 -24.20 -2.28 -6.29
CA ALA A 601 -22.90 -2.88 -6.62
C ALA A 601 -22.98 -4.41 -6.71
N ARG A 602 -22.18 -4.99 -7.60
CA ARG A 602 -21.95 -6.44 -7.65
C ARG A 602 -20.86 -6.81 -6.65
N SER A 603 -21.20 -7.74 -5.74
CA SER A 603 -20.26 -8.20 -4.70
C SER A 603 -20.68 -9.58 -4.19
N TYR A 604 -20.03 -10.11 -3.14
CA TYR A 604 -20.54 -11.22 -2.35
C TYR A 604 -21.67 -10.74 -1.44
N LEU A 605 -22.74 -11.49 -1.36
CA LEU A 605 -23.86 -11.25 -0.46
C LEU A 605 -24.50 -12.57 -0.03
N MET A 606 -25.09 -12.57 1.16
CA MET A 606 -25.90 -13.68 1.67
C MET A 606 -27.22 -13.69 0.92
N ARG A 607 -27.46 -14.72 0.12
CA ARG A 607 -28.69 -14.86 -0.68
C ARG A 607 -29.03 -16.31 -0.94
N THR A 608 -30.32 -16.55 -1.10
CA THR A 608 -30.84 -17.84 -1.58
C THR A 608 -30.43 -18.10 -3.03
N ASP A 609 -30.65 -19.33 -3.51
CA ASP A 609 -30.41 -19.69 -4.91
C ASP A 609 -31.31 -18.92 -5.88
N GLU A 610 -32.52 -18.54 -5.45
CA GLU A 610 -33.46 -17.71 -6.21
C GLU A 610 -33.10 -16.22 -6.20
N GLY A 611 -32.02 -15.81 -5.48
CA GLY A 611 -31.50 -14.46 -5.48
C GLY A 611 -32.11 -13.55 -4.41
N GLN A 612 -32.90 -14.06 -3.47
CA GLN A 612 -33.40 -13.27 -2.34
C GLN A 612 -32.28 -13.05 -1.32
N VAL A 613 -32.15 -11.81 -0.84
CA VAL A 613 -31.19 -11.48 0.20
C VAL A 613 -31.63 -12.12 1.52
N GLU A 614 -30.75 -12.91 2.11
CA GLU A 614 -30.95 -13.52 3.43
C GLU A 614 -30.61 -12.53 4.53
N GLU A 615 -31.16 -12.74 5.72
CA GLU A 615 -30.86 -11.93 6.89
C GLU A 615 -29.47 -12.30 7.39
N SER A 616 -28.66 -11.27 7.71
CA SER A 616 -27.41 -11.45 8.42
C SER A 616 -27.63 -11.42 9.92
N TYR A 617 -26.67 -11.93 10.67
CA TYR A 617 -26.68 -11.89 12.12
C TYR A 617 -25.28 -11.64 12.69
N SER A 618 -25.17 -10.76 13.65
CA SER A 618 -24.00 -10.56 14.49
C SER A 618 -24.40 -9.93 15.82
N ILE A 619 -23.69 -10.31 16.88
CA ILE A 619 -23.78 -9.58 18.17
C ILE A 619 -23.41 -8.10 17.99
N SER A 620 -22.55 -7.81 17.01
CA SER A 620 -22.15 -6.46 16.66
C SER A 620 -23.05 -5.87 15.57
N ALA A 621 -23.87 -4.87 15.92
CA ALA A 621 -24.74 -4.21 14.96
C ALA A 621 -24.00 -3.54 13.79
N GLY A 622 -22.73 -3.18 13.97
CA GLY A 622 -21.90 -2.60 12.89
C GLY A 622 -21.36 -3.63 11.89
N LEU A 623 -21.43 -4.92 12.22
CA LEU A 623 -21.05 -6.02 11.32
C LEU A 623 -22.27 -6.77 10.76
N ASP A 624 -23.47 -6.47 11.23
CA ASP A 624 -24.73 -7.07 10.80
C ASP A 624 -25.18 -6.46 9.46
N TYR A 625 -24.57 -6.95 8.38
CA TYR A 625 -24.85 -6.53 7.01
C TYR A 625 -24.69 -7.73 6.04
N PRO A 626 -25.69 -8.02 5.20
CA PRO A 626 -25.71 -9.24 4.39
C PRO A 626 -24.81 -9.22 3.15
N GLY A 627 -23.95 -8.23 3.01
CA GLY A 627 -23.03 -8.08 1.87
C GLY A 627 -21.69 -7.48 2.27
N VAL A 628 -20.80 -7.35 1.31
CA VAL A 628 -19.48 -6.77 1.53
C VAL A 628 -19.11 -5.79 0.42
N GLY A 629 -18.21 -4.86 0.70
CA GLY A 629 -17.69 -3.93 -0.29
C GLY A 629 -17.02 -4.64 -1.47
N PRO A 630 -17.20 -4.15 -2.72
CA PRO A 630 -16.72 -4.84 -3.92
C PRO A 630 -15.20 -4.98 -3.97
N GLN A 631 -14.46 -4.05 -3.37
CA GLN A 631 -13.01 -4.19 -3.31
C GLN A 631 -12.57 -5.33 -2.38
N HIS A 632 -13.28 -5.58 -1.27
CA HIS A 632 -13.04 -6.75 -0.43
C HIS A 632 -13.32 -8.06 -1.17
N ALA A 633 -14.41 -8.09 -1.96
CA ALA A 633 -14.70 -9.24 -2.81
C ALA A 633 -13.56 -9.51 -3.80
N TYR A 634 -13.02 -8.47 -4.41
CA TYR A 634 -11.86 -8.57 -5.31
C TYR A 634 -10.60 -9.03 -4.57
N LEU A 635 -10.28 -8.47 -3.40
CA LEU A 635 -9.12 -8.85 -2.61
C LEU A 635 -9.18 -10.32 -2.16
N SER A 636 -10.37 -10.82 -1.86
CA SER A 636 -10.60 -12.24 -1.58
C SER A 636 -10.40 -13.10 -2.82
N ALA A 637 -11.06 -12.75 -3.93
CA ALA A 637 -11.01 -13.51 -5.18
C ALA A 637 -9.60 -13.55 -5.80
N SER A 638 -8.83 -12.49 -5.66
CA SER A 638 -7.42 -12.41 -6.12
C SER A 638 -6.42 -13.08 -5.16
N GLY A 639 -6.85 -13.51 -3.97
CA GLY A 639 -5.97 -14.07 -2.95
C GLY A 639 -5.06 -13.03 -2.27
N ARG A 640 -5.28 -11.71 -2.47
CA ARG A 640 -4.46 -10.67 -1.85
C ARG A 640 -4.76 -10.52 -0.35
N ALA A 641 -5.99 -10.75 0.07
CA ALA A 641 -6.37 -10.71 1.47
C ALA A 641 -7.08 -12.02 1.86
N ASN A 642 -6.81 -12.45 3.09
CA ASN A 642 -7.45 -13.61 3.70
C ASN A 642 -8.66 -13.13 4.51
N TYR A 643 -9.76 -13.88 4.45
CA TYR A 643 -10.93 -13.60 5.27
C TYR A 643 -11.18 -14.77 6.21
N VAL A 644 -11.55 -14.45 7.46
CA VAL A 644 -11.67 -15.45 8.54
C VAL A 644 -12.90 -15.13 9.39
N GLY A 645 -13.56 -16.15 9.91
CA GLY A 645 -14.70 -16.00 10.80
C GLY A 645 -14.31 -16.01 12.28
N ILE A 646 -14.92 -15.11 13.05
CA ILE A 646 -14.84 -15.10 14.53
C ILE A 646 -16.28 -15.11 15.07
N THR A 647 -16.51 -15.99 16.06
CA THR A 647 -17.82 -16.15 16.70
C THR A 647 -18.09 -15.02 17.71
N ASP A 648 -19.36 -14.83 18.05
CA ASP A 648 -19.80 -13.89 19.08
C ASP A 648 -19.12 -14.13 20.42
N GLU A 649 -18.94 -15.41 20.79
CA GLU A 649 -18.30 -15.78 22.06
C GLU A 649 -16.83 -15.38 22.08
N GLU A 650 -16.07 -15.68 21.02
CA GLU A 650 -14.67 -15.29 20.87
C GLU A 650 -14.49 -13.76 20.88
N ALA A 651 -15.41 -13.03 20.25
CA ALA A 651 -15.40 -11.57 20.26
C ALA A 651 -15.63 -10.99 21.68
N VAL A 652 -16.58 -11.56 22.44
CA VAL A 652 -16.84 -11.17 23.86
C VAL A 652 -15.62 -11.48 24.73
N GLU A 653 -14.96 -12.61 24.54
CA GLU A 653 -13.76 -12.97 25.28
C GLU A 653 -12.61 -11.98 25.01
N ALA A 654 -12.39 -11.59 23.75
CA ALA A 654 -11.40 -10.59 23.38
C ALA A 654 -11.74 -9.18 23.91
N PHE A 655 -13.03 -8.80 23.92
CA PHE A 655 -13.50 -7.56 24.54
C PHE A 655 -13.10 -7.51 26.03
N ILE A 656 -13.37 -8.58 26.78
CA ILE A 656 -13.02 -8.68 28.20
C ILE A 656 -11.49 -8.67 28.38
N ALA A 657 -10.77 -9.43 27.55
CA ALA A 657 -9.32 -9.54 27.62
C ALA A 657 -8.64 -8.17 27.48
N LEU A 658 -8.99 -7.40 26.44
CA LEU A 658 -8.41 -6.07 26.21
C LEU A 658 -8.78 -5.10 27.35
N SER A 659 -10.06 -5.12 27.77
CA SER A 659 -10.53 -4.23 28.82
C SER A 659 -9.82 -4.47 30.16
N ARG A 660 -9.58 -5.72 30.52
CA ARG A 660 -8.98 -6.08 31.83
C ARG A 660 -7.46 -6.02 31.85
N HIS A 661 -6.82 -6.33 30.73
CA HIS A 661 -5.36 -6.42 30.69
C HIS A 661 -4.70 -5.14 30.19
N GLU A 662 -5.36 -4.37 29.34
CA GLU A 662 -4.79 -3.14 28.76
C GLU A 662 -5.55 -1.87 29.15
N GLY A 663 -6.72 -2.00 29.82
CA GLY A 663 -7.54 -0.85 30.21
C GLY A 663 -8.20 -0.15 29.02
N ILE A 664 -8.35 -0.85 27.88
CA ILE A 664 -8.96 -0.33 26.65
C ILE A 664 -10.27 -1.07 26.43
N ILE A 665 -11.40 -0.36 26.32
CA ILE A 665 -12.71 -0.94 26.04
C ILE A 665 -12.95 -0.86 24.53
N PRO A 666 -12.78 -1.96 23.76
CA PRO A 666 -12.98 -1.95 22.33
C PRO A 666 -14.45 -1.95 21.95
N ALA A 667 -14.82 -1.42 20.79
CA ALA A 667 -16.13 -1.72 20.22
C ALA A 667 -16.24 -3.23 19.92
N MET A 668 -17.46 -3.78 19.98
CA MET A 668 -17.71 -5.19 19.70
C MET A 668 -17.27 -5.57 18.29
N GLU A 669 -17.36 -4.64 17.33
CA GLU A 669 -16.82 -4.76 15.99
C GLU A 669 -15.33 -5.09 16.01
N SER A 670 -14.55 -4.26 16.69
CA SER A 670 -13.08 -4.40 16.78
C SER A 670 -12.64 -5.62 17.57
N SER A 671 -13.50 -6.11 18.47
CA SER A 671 -13.22 -7.29 19.29
C SER A 671 -13.09 -8.55 18.42
N HIS A 672 -13.80 -8.63 17.28
CA HIS A 672 -13.62 -9.71 16.31
C HIS A 672 -12.19 -9.71 15.74
N ALA A 673 -11.70 -8.54 15.30
CA ALA A 673 -10.33 -8.43 14.79
C ALA A 673 -9.28 -8.75 15.85
N LEU A 674 -9.48 -8.30 17.09
CA LEU A 674 -8.58 -8.61 18.20
C LEU A 674 -8.59 -10.11 18.56
N ALA A 675 -9.78 -10.75 18.58
CA ALA A 675 -9.90 -12.18 18.83
C ALA A 675 -9.05 -12.99 17.85
N TYR A 676 -9.10 -12.63 16.56
CA TYR A 676 -8.26 -13.30 15.56
C TYR A 676 -6.78 -13.04 15.77
N ALA A 677 -6.38 -11.82 16.12
CA ALA A 677 -4.97 -11.51 16.42
C ALA A 677 -4.43 -12.33 17.59
N LEU A 678 -5.23 -12.51 18.64
CA LEU A 678 -4.86 -13.36 19.79
C LEU A 678 -4.77 -14.84 19.42
N LYS A 679 -5.69 -15.34 18.58
CA LYS A 679 -5.63 -16.72 18.02
C LYS A 679 -4.37 -16.91 17.19
N MET A 680 -4.06 -15.95 16.31
CA MET A 680 -2.85 -15.98 15.48
C MET A 680 -1.59 -16.01 16.34
N ALA A 681 -1.50 -15.17 17.37
CA ALA A 681 -0.37 -15.17 18.30
C ALA A 681 -0.21 -16.53 19.01
N ALA A 682 -1.31 -17.13 19.45
CA ALA A 682 -1.31 -18.47 20.06
C ALA A 682 -0.86 -19.57 19.08
N GLU A 683 -1.27 -19.51 17.82
CA GLU A 683 -0.82 -20.46 16.80
C GLU A 683 0.66 -20.31 16.45
N LEU A 684 1.18 -19.08 16.36
CA LEU A 684 2.60 -18.80 16.16
C LEU A 684 3.44 -19.39 17.28
N GLU A 685 2.99 -19.23 18.52
CA GLU A 685 3.66 -19.82 19.68
C GLU A 685 3.64 -21.36 19.63
N ALA A 686 2.49 -21.95 19.33
CA ALA A 686 2.33 -23.40 19.35
C ALA A 686 3.01 -24.13 18.18
N LYS A 687 2.98 -23.53 16.99
CA LYS A 687 3.37 -24.17 15.72
C LYS A 687 4.55 -23.48 15.02
N GLY A 688 5.00 -22.30 15.49
CA GLY A 688 5.99 -21.45 14.83
C GLY A 688 5.53 -20.86 13.48
N LYS A 689 4.27 -21.08 13.09
CA LYS A 689 3.68 -20.58 11.85
C LYS A 689 2.17 -20.52 11.92
N THR A 690 1.55 -19.68 11.12
CA THR A 690 0.10 -19.63 10.86
C THR A 690 -0.17 -19.53 9.38
N ALA A 691 -1.39 -19.85 8.94
CA ALA A 691 -1.77 -19.80 7.54
C ALA A 691 -1.64 -18.37 6.97
N GLY A 692 -0.97 -18.24 5.83
CA GLY A 692 -0.83 -16.96 5.12
C GLY A 692 0.18 -15.97 5.72
N LEU A 693 0.86 -16.31 6.83
CA LEU A 693 1.90 -15.48 7.42
C LEU A 693 3.26 -16.17 7.29
N HIS A 694 4.17 -15.53 6.54
CA HIS A 694 5.56 -15.96 6.45
C HIS A 694 6.40 -15.23 7.50
N VAL A 695 6.94 -15.97 8.45
CA VAL A 695 7.78 -15.43 9.53
C VAL A 695 9.21 -15.89 9.30
N PRO A 696 10.16 -14.97 9.02
CA PRO A 696 11.57 -15.31 8.93
C PRO A 696 12.11 -15.88 10.25
N GLU A 697 13.10 -16.77 10.18
CA GLU A 697 13.73 -17.35 11.36
C GLU A 697 14.36 -16.25 12.24
N GLY A 698 14.06 -16.27 13.53
CA GLY A 698 14.54 -15.28 14.50
C GLY A 698 13.77 -13.95 14.52
N HIS A 699 12.75 -13.79 13.68
CA HIS A 699 11.88 -12.61 13.67
C HIS A 699 10.64 -12.81 14.56
N THR A 700 10.33 -11.81 15.40
CA THR A 700 9.07 -11.79 16.17
C THR A 700 8.02 -11.02 15.38
N PRO A 701 6.95 -11.69 14.92
CA PRO A 701 5.92 -11.07 14.10
C PRO A 701 5.24 -9.88 14.76
N ARG A 702 4.93 -8.87 13.95
CA ARG A 702 4.23 -7.64 14.33
C ARG A 702 2.81 -7.69 13.73
N LEU A 703 1.82 -7.88 14.60
CA LEU A 703 0.41 -7.94 14.22
C LEU A 703 -0.22 -6.57 14.47
N LEU A 704 -0.71 -5.91 13.45
CA LEU A 704 -1.32 -4.59 13.54
C LEU A 704 -2.84 -4.71 13.38
N VAL A 705 -3.59 -4.38 14.42
CA VAL A 705 -5.05 -4.49 14.48
C VAL A 705 -5.69 -3.11 14.39
N CYS A 706 -6.72 -2.96 13.55
CA CYS A 706 -7.55 -1.75 13.53
C CYS A 706 -8.55 -1.78 14.68
N LEU A 707 -8.33 -0.96 15.70
CA LEU A 707 -9.30 -0.73 16.77
C LEU A 707 -10.30 0.34 16.32
N SER A 708 -11.30 -0.09 15.54
CA SER A 708 -12.17 0.77 14.73
C SER A 708 -13.13 1.68 15.52
N GLY A 709 -13.34 1.39 16.80
CA GLY A 709 -14.20 2.18 17.67
C GLY A 709 -14.12 1.79 19.14
N ARG A 710 -14.67 2.64 20.00
CA ARG A 710 -14.75 2.42 21.45
C ARG A 710 -16.03 1.67 21.82
N GLY A 711 -15.96 0.91 22.91
CA GLY A 711 -16.99 -0.02 23.34
C GLY A 711 -17.94 0.47 24.42
N ASP A 712 -17.96 1.77 24.76
CA ASP A 712 -18.89 2.28 25.78
C ASP A 712 -20.35 1.96 25.44
N LYS A 713 -20.69 1.96 24.15
CA LYS A 713 -22.02 1.62 23.62
C LYS A 713 -22.40 0.14 23.82
N ASP A 714 -21.43 -0.74 24.00
CA ASP A 714 -21.62 -2.20 24.03
C ASP A 714 -21.66 -2.77 25.47
N LEU A 715 -21.42 -1.94 26.48
CA LEU A 715 -21.30 -2.38 27.88
C LEU A 715 -22.55 -3.11 28.39
N ASP A 716 -23.74 -2.59 28.08
CA ASP A 716 -25.00 -3.20 28.53
C ASP A 716 -25.23 -4.55 27.85
N GLN A 717 -24.97 -4.65 26.55
CA GLN A 717 -25.08 -5.90 25.78
C GLN A 717 -24.11 -6.95 26.28
N VAL A 718 -22.84 -6.58 26.50
CA VAL A 718 -21.83 -7.49 27.04
C VAL A 718 -22.22 -7.93 28.47
N ARG A 719 -22.69 -7.02 29.31
CA ARG A 719 -23.15 -7.35 30.67
C ARG A 719 -24.32 -8.33 30.66
N GLU A 720 -25.31 -8.12 29.78
CA GLU A 720 -26.45 -9.03 29.62
C GLU A 720 -25.99 -10.44 29.20
N ARG A 721 -25.10 -10.53 28.21
CA ARG A 721 -24.53 -11.79 27.73
C ARG A 721 -23.77 -12.54 28.84
N LEU A 722 -23.20 -11.82 29.78
CA LEU A 722 -22.49 -12.38 30.95
C LEU A 722 -23.43 -12.68 32.13
N GLY A 723 -24.75 -12.68 31.95
CA GLY A 723 -25.69 -12.99 33.02
C GLY A 723 -25.88 -11.87 34.05
N GLY A 724 -25.68 -10.61 33.63
CA GLY A 724 -25.95 -9.42 34.43
C GLY A 724 -24.77 -8.90 35.28
N SER A 725 -23.59 -9.54 35.21
CA SER A 725 -22.42 -9.15 36.01
C SER A 725 -21.12 -9.34 35.27
N PHE A 726 -20.20 -8.37 35.39
CA PHE A 726 -18.81 -8.54 34.96
C PHE A 726 -17.99 -9.35 35.98
N SER A 727 -18.58 -10.34 36.66
CA SER A 727 -17.91 -11.15 37.68
C SER A 727 -16.82 -12.07 37.11
N ARG A 728 -15.96 -12.62 37.97
CA ARG A 728 -14.79 -13.41 37.56
C ARG A 728 -15.11 -14.82 37.06
N ASP A 729 -16.38 -15.24 37.03
CA ASP A 729 -16.77 -16.59 36.67
C ASP A 729 -17.12 -16.70 35.18
N GLY A 730 -16.81 -17.80 34.55
CA GLY A 730 -17.15 -18.10 33.14
C GLY A 730 -16.31 -17.35 32.12
N ALA A 731 -16.89 -16.37 31.37
CA ALA A 731 -16.22 -15.68 30.27
C ALA A 731 -14.93 -14.93 30.67
N VAL A 732 -14.85 -14.47 31.91
CA VAL A 732 -13.62 -13.87 32.46
C VAL A 732 -12.51 -14.91 32.64
N ALA A 733 -12.87 -16.12 33.04
CA ALA A 733 -11.92 -17.22 33.13
C ALA A 733 -11.44 -17.63 31.73
N ARG A 734 -12.35 -17.72 30.73
CA ARG A 734 -12.00 -18.00 29.34
C ARG A 734 -11.15 -16.90 28.70
N ALA A 735 -11.44 -15.62 28.98
CA ALA A 735 -10.59 -14.51 28.55
C ALA A 735 -9.18 -14.59 29.14
N ALA A 736 -9.05 -15.01 30.43
CA ALA A 736 -7.76 -15.22 31.05
C ALA A 736 -7.02 -16.43 30.45
N GLU A 737 -7.73 -17.49 30.09
CA GLU A 737 -7.18 -18.63 29.36
C GLU A 737 -6.69 -18.23 27.95
N LEU A 738 -7.45 -17.47 27.20
CA LEU A 738 -7.06 -16.94 25.88
C LEU A 738 -5.75 -16.14 25.97
N VAL A 739 -5.65 -15.28 26.97
CA VAL A 739 -4.43 -14.50 27.24
C VAL A 739 -3.26 -15.40 27.63
N ALA A 740 -3.51 -16.39 28.46
CA ALA A 740 -2.47 -17.36 28.87
C ALA A 740 -1.98 -18.19 27.68
N GLN A 741 -2.88 -18.56 26.76
CA GLN A 741 -2.54 -19.29 25.53
C GLN A 741 -1.75 -18.42 24.55
N ALA A 742 -2.14 -17.17 24.35
CA ALA A 742 -1.38 -16.23 23.54
C ALA A 742 0.04 -15.97 24.06
N ARG A 743 0.24 -16.16 25.39
CA ARG A 743 1.54 -15.95 26.06
C ARG A 743 2.38 -17.22 26.23
N ALA A 744 1.78 -18.39 26.36
CA ALA A 744 2.45 -19.58 26.91
C ALA A 744 2.59 -20.78 25.95
N GLY A 745 2.02 -20.71 24.73
CA GLY A 745 2.18 -21.78 23.72
C GLY A 745 1.77 -23.18 24.14
N SER A 746 0.89 -23.35 25.11
CA SER A 746 0.45 -24.69 25.55
C SER A 746 -1.04 -24.78 25.85
N GLY A 747 -1.81 -25.32 24.94
CA GLY A 747 -3.19 -25.68 25.24
C GLY A 747 -3.95 -26.19 24.03
N THR A 748 -4.36 -27.44 24.12
CA THR A 748 -5.22 -28.11 23.17
C THR A 748 -6.61 -27.47 23.16
N HIS A 749 -6.87 -26.55 22.25
CA HIS A 749 -8.24 -26.24 21.84
C HIS A 749 -8.55 -26.91 20.50
N ARG A 750 -9.70 -27.56 20.43
CA ARG A 750 -10.24 -28.04 19.15
C ARG A 750 -10.46 -26.84 18.23
N THR A 751 -9.44 -26.56 17.44
CA THR A 751 -9.57 -25.66 16.28
C THR A 751 -10.43 -26.39 15.27
N HIS A 752 -11.62 -25.90 14.98
CA HIS A 752 -12.21 -26.11 13.67
C HIS A 752 -11.30 -25.35 12.70
N SER A 753 -10.26 -26.05 12.22
CA SER A 753 -9.42 -25.56 11.14
C SER A 753 -10.25 -25.60 9.86
N TYR A 754 -10.74 -24.46 9.44
CA TYR A 754 -11.23 -24.31 8.08
C TYR A 754 -10.03 -24.29 7.15
N ASP A 755 -9.88 -25.37 6.39
CA ASP A 755 -8.84 -25.51 5.38
C ASP A 755 -9.23 -24.66 4.16
N LEU A 756 -8.62 -23.48 4.02
CA LEU A 756 -8.80 -22.56 2.89
C LEU A 756 -8.01 -22.99 1.65
N SER A 757 -7.36 -24.16 1.65
CA SER A 757 -6.50 -24.63 0.55
C SER A 757 -7.24 -25.28 -0.62
N THR A 758 -8.54 -25.37 -0.61
CA THR A 758 -9.32 -25.89 -1.75
C THR A 758 -9.75 -24.77 -2.69
N PRO A 759 -9.32 -24.79 -3.96
CA PRO A 759 -9.80 -23.83 -4.96
C PRO A 759 -11.32 -23.95 -5.16
N LYS A 760 -12.01 -22.83 -5.24
CA LYS A 760 -13.46 -22.74 -5.52
C LYS A 760 -13.83 -23.09 -6.99
N GLU A 761 -13.32 -24.17 -7.56
CA GLU A 761 -13.70 -24.58 -8.93
C GLU A 761 -14.91 -25.54 -9.01
N GLU A 762 -15.49 -25.98 -7.89
CA GLU A 762 -16.65 -26.89 -7.91
C GLU A 762 -17.71 -26.53 -6.86
N ARG A 763 -18.23 -25.29 -6.89
CA ARG A 763 -19.54 -25.01 -6.26
C ARG A 763 -20.32 -23.95 -7.01
#